data_904cf8eabd92c88797957d3f54d6c5ec
#
_entry.id   904cf8eabd92c88797957d3f54d6c5ec
#
_cell.length_a   1.000
_cell.length_b   1.000
_cell.length_c   1.000
_cell.angle_alpha   90.00
_cell.angle_beta   90.00
_cell.angle_gamma   90.00
#
_symmetry.space_group_name_H-M   'P 1'
#
loop_
_entity.id
_entity.type
_entity.pdbx_description
1 polymer ?
#
loop_
_entity_poly.entity_id
_entity_poly.type
_entity_poly.pdbx_seq_one_letter_code
_entity_poly.pdbx_strand_id
1 'polypeptide(L)'
;MIYKKQYGQPFDTESVVGSFLPMMETIPYLTKEPDGFSYAMEPQDILYGLGENVRGINKRGWVYESKCSDDGNHTEGKSSLYGAYNFMIVSGKDTFGFFIDYPGKVTFDCGYTDLDTLRITVAEENYDLYIIEGESLTDIVHQFRQLVGRSYIPPKWAFGNAQSRWSYMNEDEVREVVANYRANHMPLDAVVLDIDYMERYKDFTVDAQRFPRFADFAAEMKAQGIHLVPIIDAAVKVEEGYDVYEEGVKNGYFCTNQDGTPFVAGVWPGRVHFPDMLNPEARAWFGSQYKVLLDQGIEGFWNDMNEPAIFYAEERLKKTFAQIEKYSKQNLDISSFGAFTGMVAELSNNENDYKQFYHNTKQGRMRHDKVHNLFGYNMTRAAGEAFERLEPDKRILIYSRSACIGMHRYGGIWTGDNHSWWSHILLALHMMPSLNMCGFLYEGPDIGGFGSNTTEDLVLRWYGLGIFSPLLRNHSANGTRRQEPYRFKNKAAFAGILQLRYLLLPYIYSEYMKAALHDGMYCMPLAFAFPEDDFARRVEDEVMIGESLLIAPVYEQNARGRYVYLPEEMLQVRVKCSESNRIETNVLPAGHHYIPVELDEVVFFMRKGHLLPLAKDGKKIQSVADVDFADLRLLAFAPDGASYEYYTDDGETKDYDKPEYFVHITLDADGNAKSDRATVKVEG
;
A
#
# COMPACT_ATOMS: atom_id res chain seq x y z
N MET A 1 -20.67 -13.25 -12.54
CA MET A 1 -21.25 -14.14 -11.49
C MET A 1 -20.11 -14.75 -10.68
N ILE A 2 -20.34 -14.99 -9.36
CA ILE A 2 -19.30 -15.55 -8.46
C ILE A 2 -19.78 -16.91 -7.98
N TYR A 3 -18.94 -17.93 -8.15
CA TYR A 3 -19.21 -19.30 -7.73
C TYR A 3 -18.20 -19.72 -6.66
N LYS A 4 -18.68 -20.38 -5.59
CA LYS A 4 -17.84 -20.91 -4.53
C LYS A 4 -17.76 -22.43 -4.56
N LYS A 5 -16.55 -22.98 -4.41
CA LYS A 5 -16.26 -24.40 -4.17
C LYS A 5 -15.46 -24.53 -2.88
N GLN A 6 -16.01 -25.24 -1.91
CA GLN A 6 -15.33 -25.56 -0.66
C GLN A 6 -14.54 -26.86 -0.77
N TYR A 7 -13.32 -26.86 -0.23
CA TYR A 7 -12.47 -28.04 -0.03
C TYR A 7 -12.23 -28.24 1.46
N GLY A 8 -12.37 -29.47 1.93
CA GLY A 8 -12.19 -29.81 3.34
C GLY A 8 -13.04 -28.98 4.32
N GLN A 9 -12.38 -28.51 5.38
CA GLN A 9 -12.97 -27.63 6.38
C GLN A 9 -12.13 -26.34 6.50
N PRO A 10 -12.41 -25.33 5.66
CA PRO A 10 -11.68 -24.08 5.64
C PRO A 10 -11.72 -23.36 6.99
N PHE A 11 -10.61 -22.68 7.31
CA PHE A 11 -10.61 -21.68 8.35
C PHE A 11 -11.40 -20.46 7.89
N ASP A 12 -12.28 -19.94 8.71
CA ASP A 12 -13.01 -18.70 8.44
C ASP A 12 -12.07 -17.51 8.61
N THR A 13 -11.57 -16.98 7.49
CA THR A 13 -10.67 -15.83 7.44
C THR A 13 -11.39 -14.50 7.70
N GLU A 14 -12.72 -14.50 7.61
CA GLU A 14 -13.56 -13.31 7.58
C GLU A 14 -13.20 -12.34 6.43
N SER A 15 -12.54 -12.84 5.37
CA SER A 15 -12.17 -12.05 4.18
C SER A 15 -13.37 -11.78 3.26
N VAL A 16 -14.29 -12.72 3.20
CA VAL A 16 -15.47 -12.67 2.32
C VAL A 16 -16.70 -12.17 3.09
N VAL A 17 -17.35 -11.15 2.56
CA VAL A 17 -18.55 -10.52 3.15
C VAL A 17 -19.72 -10.43 2.16
N GLY A 18 -19.46 -10.60 0.87
CA GLY A 18 -20.45 -10.53 -0.20
C GLY A 18 -21.11 -11.86 -0.52
N SER A 19 -21.99 -11.84 -1.52
CA SER A 19 -22.77 -12.99 -1.94
C SER A 19 -22.09 -13.79 -3.05
N PHE A 20 -22.34 -15.08 -3.08
CA PHE A 20 -21.85 -16.02 -4.09
C PHE A 20 -22.87 -17.15 -4.33
N LEU A 21 -22.70 -17.87 -5.42
CA LEU A 21 -23.49 -19.05 -5.77
C LEU A 21 -22.68 -20.33 -5.48
N PRO A 22 -23.35 -21.43 -5.06
CA PRO A 22 -22.68 -22.71 -4.96
C PRO A 22 -22.22 -23.18 -6.33
N MET A 23 -20.99 -23.70 -6.42
CA MET A 23 -20.44 -24.26 -7.65
C MET A 23 -21.06 -25.62 -7.94
N MET A 24 -21.36 -25.87 -9.22
CA MET A 24 -21.76 -27.21 -9.68
C MET A 24 -20.56 -28.20 -9.60
N GLU A 25 -20.80 -29.47 -10.00
CA GLU A 25 -19.79 -30.54 -9.80
C GLU A 25 -18.45 -30.27 -10.45
N THR A 26 -18.42 -29.62 -11.61
CA THR A 26 -17.20 -29.26 -12.34
C THR A 26 -16.78 -27.80 -12.08
N ILE A 27 -15.50 -27.60 -11.83
CA ILE A 27 -14.90 -26.26 -11.75
C ILE A 27 -14.68 -25.76 -13.19
N PRO A 28 -15.23 -24.60 -13.57
CA PRO A 28 -14.92 -24.04 -14.87
C PRO A 28 -13.46 -23.59 -14.94
N TYR A 29 -12.88 -23.67 -16.13
CA TYR A 29 -11.52 -23.18 -16.50
C TYR A 29 -10.35 -23.92 -15.84
N LEU A 30 -10.40 -24.25 -14.55
CA LEU A 30 -9.31 -24.85 -13.81
C LEU A 30 -9.41 -26.37 -13.76
N THR A 31 -8.30 -27.06 -13.99
CA THR A 31 -8.16 -28.50 -13.78
C THR A 31 -7.72 -28.75 -12.34
N LYS A 32 -8.46 -29.62 -11.61
CA LYS A 32 -8.08 -30.01 -10.25
C LYS A 32 -6.87 -30.92 -10.27
N GLU A 33 -5.86 -30.55 -9.49
CA GLU A 33 -4.64 -31.33 -9.22
C GLU A 33 -4.64 -31.85 -7.77
N PRO A 34 -3.80 -32.82 -7.41
CA PRO A 34 -3.75 -33.37 -6.05
C PRO A 34 -3.50 -32.30 -4.96
N ASP A 35 -2.68 -31.30 -5.26
CA ASP A 35 -2.23 -30.24 -4.35
C ASP A 35 -2.72 -28.83 -4.74
N GLY A 36 -3.70 -28.74 -5.64
CA GLY A 36 -4.23 -27.45 -6.09
C GLY A 36 -4.92 -27.50 -7.44
N PHE A 37 -4.48 -26.67 -8.39
CA PHE A 37 -5.10 -26.49 -9.70
C PHE A 37 -4.05 -26.20 -10.78
N SER A 38 -4.44 -26.48 -12.04
CA SER A 38 -3.70 -26.01 -13.22
C SER A 38 -4.63 -25.36 -14.24
N TYR A 39 -4.07 -24.48 -15.08
CA TYR A 39 -4.72 -23.90 -16.25
C TYR A 39 -3.73 -23.94 -17.43
N ALA A 40 -4.20 -24.45 -18.57
CA ALA A 40 -3.40 -24.47 -19.80
C ALA A 40 -3.48 -23.09 -20.48
N MET A 41 -2.35 -22.39 -20.49
CA MET A 41 -2.24 -21.03 -21.04
C MET A 41 -1.92 -21.07 -22.54
N GLU A 42 -2.53 -20.14 -23.27
CA GLU A 42 -2.12 -19.80 -24.64
C GLU A 42 -1.02 -18.71 -24.61
N PRO A 43 -0.23 -18.55 -25.70
CA PRO A 43 0.87 -17.56 -25.73
C PRO A 43 0.46 -16.11 -25.46
N GLN A 44 -0.80 -15.75 -25.81
CA GLN A 44 -1.35 -14.40 -25.63
C GLN A 44 -2.02 -14.17 -24.26
N ASP A 45 -2.15 -15.21 -23.43
CA ASP A 45 -2.78 -15.06 -22.13
C ASP A 45 -1.92 -14.20 -21.20
N ILE A 46 -2.58 -13.30 -20.47
CA ILE A 46 -1.99 -12.39 -19.50
C ILE A 46 -2.58 -12.70 -18.12
N LEU A 47 -1.75 -12.68 -17.11
CA LEU A 47 -2.13 -12.93 -15.72
C LEU A 47 -2.01 -11.64 -14.93
N TYR A 48 -3.12 -11.15 -14.36
CA TYR A 48 -3.17 -9.95 -13.51
C TYR A 48 -3.47 -10.32 -12.07
N GLY A 49 -3.09 -9.45 -11.12
CA GLY A 49 -3.43 -9.61 -9.70
C GLY A 49 -2.23 -9.82 -8.80
N LEU A 50 -2.41 -10.62 -7.74
CA LEU A 50 -1.43 -10.96 -6.70
C LEU A 50 -0.88 -9.74 -5.92
N GLY A 51 -1.50 -8.57 -6.03
CA GLY A 51 -1.20 -7.38 -5.21
C GLY A 51 0.26 -6.96 -5.20
N GLU A 52 0.84 -6.84 -4.00
CA GLU A 52 2.22 -6.47 -3.76
C GLU A 52 3.16 -7.64 -4.08
N ASN A 53 3.82 -7.56 -5.24
CA ASN A 53 4.80 -8.54 -5.68
C ASN A 53 5.84 -7.90 -6.60
N VAL A 54 7.00 -8.55 -6.74
CA VAL A 54 8.01 -8.17 -7.73
C VAL A 54 7.52 -8.43 -9.16
N ARG A 55 8.30 -7.97 -10.14
CA ARG A 55 8.04 -8.13 -11.58
C ARG A 55 6.94 -7.20 -12.11
N GLY A 56 6.45 -7.50 -13.31
CA GLY A 56 5.53 -6.68 -14.08
C GLY A 56 4.07 -6.70 -13.59
N ILE A 57 3.24 -5.96 -14.30
CA ILE A 57 1.76 -6.02 -14.17
C ILE A 57 1.27 -7.41 -14.64
N ASN A 58 1.81 -7.91 -15.75
CA ASN A 58 1.64 -9.30 -16.16
C ASN A 58 2.48 -10.21 -15.28
N LYS A 59 1.84 -11.13 -14.57
CA LYS A 59 2.50 -12.04 -13.64
C LYS A 59 3.11 -13.28 -14.30
N ARG A 60 2.97 -13.47 -15.61
CA ARG A 60 3.52 -14.61 -16.34
C ARG A 60 5.05 -14.63 -16.31
N GLY A 61 5.63 -15.81 -16.18
CA GLY A 61 7.08 -16.05 -16.23
C GLY A 61 7.79 -16.03 -14.88
N TRP A 62 7.06 -16.17 -13.77
CA TRP A 62 7.65 -16.25 -12.43
C TRP A 62 6.85 -17.15 -11.49
N VAL A 63 7.47 -17.48 -10.34
CA VAL A 63 6.81 -18.20 -9.23
C VAL A 63 6.59 -17.21 -8.09
N TYR A 64 5.34 -17.08 -7.67
CA TYR A 64 4.95 -16.22 -6.55
C TYR A 64 4.49 -17.07 -5.37
N GLU A 65 5.01 -16.77 -4.18
CA GLU A 65 4.53 -17.34 -2.94
C GLU A 65 3.67 -16.31 -2.22
N SER A 66 2.36 -16.52 -2.20
CA SER A 66 1.45 -15.67 -1.44
C SER A 66 1.56 -16.03 0.03
N LYS A 67 2.47 -15.35 0.72
CA LYS A 67 2.79 -15.48 2.12
C LYS A 67 3.38 -14.17 2.62
N CYS A 68 2.86 -13.65 3.74
CA CYS A 68 3.44 -12.47 4.38
C CYS A 68 4.87 -12.76 4.86
N SER A 69 5.84 -11.96 4.41
CA SER A 69 7.26 -12.19 4.71
C SER A 69 7.96 -10.86 4.99
N ASP A 70 8.68 -10.78 6.10
CA ASP A 70 9.61 -9.67 6.35
C ASP A 70 10.84 -9.85 5.46
N ASP A 71 10.75 -9.37 4.24
CA ASP A 71 11.74 -9.55 3.20
C ASP A 71 11.94 -8.27 2.38
N GLY A 72 12.75 -7.36 2.91
CA GLY A 72 13.14 -6.12 2.24
C GLY A 72 13.96 -6.34 0.97
N ASN A 73 14.45 -5.22 0.40
CA ASN A 73 15.26 -5.17 -0.84
C ASN A 73 14.53 -5.41 -2.16
N HIS A 74 13.33 -5.87 -2.24
CA HIS A 74 12.47 -6.04 -3.42
C HIS A 74 13.22 -6.38 -4.72
N THR A 75 14.18 -7.32 -4.65
CA THR A 75 14.94 -7.75 -5.82
C THR A 75 14.11 -8.66 -6.72
N GLU A 76 14.46 -8.73 -7.99
CA GLU A 76 13.76 -9.56 -8.98
C GLU A 76 13.69 -11.05 -8.64
N GLY A 77 14.60 -11.54 -7.79
CA GLY A 77 14.66 -12.94 -7.36
C GLY A 77 13.70 -13.31 -6.22
N LYS A 78 12.95 -12.36 -5.69
CA LYS A 78 11.98 -12.63 -4.61
C LYS A 78 10.76 -13.37 -5.15
N SER A 79 10.20 -14.26 -4.34
CA SER A 79 8.92 -14.93 -4.63
C SER A 79 7.78 -14.39 -3.76
N SER A 80 8.08 -13.73 -2.65
CA SER A 80 7.12 -13.13 -1.75
C SER A 80 7.63 -11.80 -1.19
N LEU A 81 6.72 -10.94 -0.78
CA LEU A 81 6.98 -9.68 -0.08
C LEU A 81 6.14 -9.64 1.22
N TYR A 82 5.77 -8.45 1.69
CA TYR A 82 5.13 -8.28 3.00
C TYR A 82 3.67 -8.73 3.06
N GLY A 83 2.99 -8.86 1.91
CA GLY A 83 1.57 -9.20 1.85
C GLY A 83 1.25 -10.48 1.09
N ALA A 84 0.03 -10.99 1.30
CA ALA A 84 -0.49 -12.21 0.69
C ALA A 84 -1.83 -11.94 0.00
N TYR A 85 -1.85 -11.99 -1.34
CA TYR A 85 -3.00 -11.59 -2.14
C TYR A 85 -3.38 -12.71 -3.13
N ASN A 86 -4.28 -13.59 -2.72
CA ASN A 86 -4.64 -14.80 -3.47
C ASN A 86 -5.70 -14.57 -4.57
N PHE A 87 -5.76 -13.37 -5.13
CA PHE A 87 -6.67 -13.03 -6.24
C PHE A 87 -5.89 -12.86 -7.54
N MET A 88 -6.38 -13.51 -8.61
CA MET A 88 -5.81 -13.45 -9.95
C MET A 88 -6.88 -13.39 -11.01
N ILE A 89 -6.59 -12.74 -12.12
CA ILE A 89 -7.40 -12.71 -13.35
C ILE A 89 -6.56 -13.32 -14.47
N VAL A 90 -7.14 -14.28 -15.17
CA VAL A 90 -6.66 -14.79 -16.46
C VAL A 90 -7.37 -13.99 -17.56
N SER A 91 -6.62 -13.45 -18.52
CA SER A 91 -7.14 -12.66 -19.65
C SER A 91 -6.55 -13.14 -20.95
N GLY A 92 -7.36 -13.78 -21.79
CA GLY A 92 -6.89 -14.30 -23.07
C GLY A 92 -7.97 -15.17 -23.74
N LYS A 93 -7.64 -16.43 -24.02
CA LYS A 93 -8.59 -17.40 -24.56
C LYS A 93 -9.83 -17.52 -23.68
N ASP A 94 -9.62 -17.70 -22.39
CA ASP A 94 -10.62 -17.60 -21.36
C ASP A 94 -10.37 -16.31 -20.57
N THR A 95 -11.46 -15.66 -20.12
CA THR A 95 -11.34 -14.47 -19.25
C THR A 95 -12.18 -14.71 -18.01
N PHE A 96 -11.50 -14.86 -16.88
CA PHE A 96 -12.12 -15.11 -15.57
C PHE A 96 -11.21 -14.67 -14.43
N GLY A 97 -11.81 -14.35 -13.29
CA GLY A 97 -11.09 -14.16 -12.03
C GLY A 97 -11.19 -15.40 -11.14
N PHE A 98 -10.21 -15.58 -10.26
CA PHE A 98 -10.34 -16.54 -9.17
C PHE A 98 -9.70 -16.02 -7.90
N PHE A 99 -10.25 -16.44 -6.77
CA PHE A 99 -9.74 -16.14 -5.44
C PHE A 99 -9.67 -17.40 -4.59
N ILE A 100 -8.53 -17.61 -3.93
CA ILE A 100 -8.34 -18.71 -3.00
C ILE A 100 -8.34 -18.14 -1.58
N ASP A 101 -9.44 -18.35 -0.87
CA ASP A 101 -9.55 -17.95 0.53
C ASP A 101 -8.89 -19.00 1.42
N TYR A 102 -7.61 -18.75 1.71
CA TYR A 102 -6.75 -19.61 2.51
C TYR A 102 -5.74 -18.78 3.31
N PRO A 103 -5.63 -19.01 4.62
CA PRO A 103 -4.82 -18.15 5.49
C PRO A 103 -3.33 -18.50 5.55
N GLY A 104 -2.92 -19.58 4.89
CA GLY A 104 -1.53 -20.04 4.78
C GLY A 104 -0.93 -19.75 3.39
N LYS A 105 0.19 -20.42 3.10
CA LYS A 105 0.93 -20.22 1.85
C LYS A 105 0.20 -20.81 0.64
N VAL A 106 0.07 -20.02 -0.43
CA VAL A 106 -0.32 -20.44 -1.78
C VAL A 106 0.82 -20.12 -2.74
N THR A 107 1.17 -21.06 -3.60
CA THR A 107 2.21 -20.86 -4.64
C THR A 107 1.56 -20.78 -6.01
N PHE A 108 1.91 -19.74 -6.77
CA PHE A 108 1.47 -19.50 -8.14
C PHE A 108 2.68 -19.62 -9.06
N ASP A 109 2.84 -20.74 -9.74
CA ASP A 109 3.80 -20.88 -10.84
C ASP A 109 3.14 -20.42 -12.14
N CYS A 110 3.44 -19.21 -12.51
CA CYS A 110 2.81 -18.51 -13.62
C CYS A 110 3.55 -18.76 -14.95
N GLY A 111 3.76 -20.01 -15.32
CA GLY A 111 4.49 -20.35 -16.55
C GLY A 111 6.02 -20.23 -16.41
N TYR A 112 6.56 -20.40 -15.22
CA TYR A 112 8.00 -20.40 -14.98
C TYR A 112 8.59 -21.80 -15.18
N THR A 113 8.01 -22.81 -14.53
CA THR A 113 8.46 -24.20 -14.68
C THR A 113 8.02 -24.79 -16.02
N ASP A 114 6.79 -24.50 -16.43
CA ASP A 114 6.21 -24.87 -17.72
C ASP A 114 5.54 -23.64 -18.34
N LEU A 115 6.07 -23.17 -19.48
CA LEU A 115 5.66 -21.92 -20.14
C LEU A 115 4.17 -21.82 -20.44
N ASP A 116 3.53 -22.95 -20.68
CA ASP A 116 2.11 -23.01 -21.10
C ASP A 116 1.19 -23.46 -19.96
N THR A 117 1.67 -23.44 -18.70
CA THR A 117 0.89 -23.86 -17.55
C THR A 117 0.95 -22.85 -16.42
N LEU A 118 -0.20 -22.34 -15.99
CA LEU A 118 -0.36 -21.75 -14.66
C LEU A 118 -0.64 -22.88 -13.68
N ARG A 119 0.25 -23.10 -12.71
CA ARG A 119 0.06 -24.07 -11.64
C ARG A 119 -0.12 -23.37 -10.30
N ILE A 120 -1.15 -23.75 -9.57
CA ILE A 120 -1.49 -23.22 -8.27
C ILE A 120 -1.39 -24.32 -7.25
N THR A 121 -0.54 -24.17 -6.24
CA THR A 121 -0.35 -25.14 -5.15
C THR A 121 -0.80 -24.51 -3.84
N VAL A 122 -1.71 -25.19 -3.13
CA VAL A 122 -2.20 -24.79 -1.82
C VAL A 122 -1.60 -25.72 -0.78
N ALA A 123 -1.04 -25.17 0.30
CA ALA A 123 -0.28 -25.97 1.27
C ALA A 123 -1.13 -27.03 2.02
N GLU A 124 -2.46 -26.88 2.06
CA GLU A 124 -3.39 -27.82 2.70
C GLU A 124 -4.73 -27.86 1.94
N GLU A 125 -5.49 -28.95 2.11
CA GLU A 125 -6.79 -29.15 1.44
C GLU A 125 -7.98 -28.54 2.21
N ASN A 126 -7.78 -27.42 2.91
CA ASN A 126 -8.83 -26.75 3.69
C ASN A 126 -8.93 -25.28 3.26
N TYR A 127 -9.58 -25.03 2.12
CA TYR A 127 -9.72 -23.69 1.54
C TYR A 127 -11.00 -23.55 0.76
N ASP A 128 -11.42 -22.31 0.53
CA ASP A 128 -12.49 -21.94 -0.37
C ASP A 128 -11.91 -21.40 -1.69
N LEU A 129 -12.39 -21.90 -2.82
CA LEU A 129 -12.12 -21.39 -4.17
C LEU A 129 -13.33 -20.63 -4.67
N TYR A 130 -13.12 -19.40 -5.11
CA TYR A 130 -14.10 -18.58 -5.80
C TYR A 130 -13.68 -18.41 -7.25
N ILE A 131 -14.62 -18.63 -8.19
CA ILE A 131 -14.48 -18.33 -9.62
C ILE A 131 -15.40 -17.16 -9.95
N ILE A 132 -14.89 -16.18 -10.66
CA ILE A 132 -15.60 -14.94 -11.00
C ILE A 132 -15.67 -14.81 -12.51
N GLU A 133 -16.88 -14.88 -13.02
CA GLU A 133 -17.19 -14.62 -14.43
C GLU A 133 -17.72 -13.20 -14.59
N GLY A 134 -17.13 -12.42 -15.49
CA GLY A 134 -17.52 -11.05 -15.77
C GLY A 134 -17.55 -10.74 -17.26
N GLU A 135 -18.23 -9.65 -17.62
CA GLU A 135 -18.33 -9.16 -19.00
C GLU A 135 -17.05 -8.45 -19.47
N SER A 136 -16.22 -8.01 -18.52
CA SER A 136 -14.94 -7.33 -18.76
C SER A 136 -13.98 -7.54 -17.60
N LEU A 137 -12.71 -7.17 -17.77
CA LEU A 137 -11.71 -7.19 -16.70
C LEU A 137 -12.10 -6.29 -15.53
N THR A 138 -12.66 -5.12 -15.80
CA THR A 138 -13.17 -4.20 -14.78
C THR A 138 -14.37 -4.77 -14.05
N ASP A 139 -15.26 -5.47 -14.73
CA ASP A 139 -16.42 -6.13 -14.09
C ASP A 139 -15.98 -7.29 -13.17
N ILE A 140 -14.96 -8.06 -13.56
CA ILE A 140 -14.39 -9.10 -12.68
C ILE A 140 -13.85 -8.48 -11.38
N VAL A 141 -13.10 -7.36 -11.46
CA VAL A 141 -12.61 -6.66 -10.27
C VAL A 141 -13.77 -6.09 -9.45
N HIS A 142 -14.75 -5.47 -10.08
CA HIS A 142 -15.93 -4.94 -9.41
C HIS A 142 -16.66 -6.01 -8.61
N GLN A 143 -16.93 -7.18 -9.22
CA GLN A 143 -17.55 -8.31 -8.54
C GLN A 143 -16.68 -8.85 -7.40
N PHE A 144 -15.36 -8.96 -7.60
CA PHE A 144 -14.44 -9.38 -6.55
C PHE A 144 -14.46 -8.40 -5.37
N ARG A 145 -14.46 -7.09 -5.65
CA ARG A 145 -14.53 -6.05 -4.62
C ARG A 145 -15.85 -6.12 -3.82
N GLN A 146 -16.96 -6.39 -4.49
CA GLN A 146 -18.24 -6.66 -3.80
C GLN A 146 -18.18 -7.92 -2.91
N LEU A 147 -17.44 -8.95 -3.35
CA LEU A 147 -17.26 -10.16 -2.56
C LEU A 147 -16.47 -9.92 -1.27
N VAL A 148 -15.39 -9.13 -1.35
CA VAL A 148 -14.47 -8.92 -0.21
C VAL A 148 -14.73 -7.62 0.57
N GLY A 149 -15.63 -6.78 0.08
CA GLY A 149 -16.12 -5.57 0.75
C GLY A 149 -15.38 -4.28 0.36
N ARG A 150 -15.95 -3.17 0.81
CA ARG A 150 -15.51 -1.80 0.50
C ARG A 150 -14.09 -1.53 1.00
N SER A 151 -13.33 -0.78 0.20
CA SER A 151 -12.00 -0.31 0.61
C SER A 151 -12.07 0.75 1.71
N TYR A 152 -11.04 0.78 2.53
CA TYR A 152 -10.81 1.79 3.55
C TYR A 152 -10.82 3.21 2.97
N ILE A 153 -11.41 4.16 3.71
CA ILE A 153 -11.47 5.57 3.36
C ILE A 153 -10.72 6.38 4.42
N PRO A 154 -9.51 6.88 4.10
CA PRO A 154 -8.72 7.70 5.00
C PRO A 154 -9.27 9.13 5.14
N PRO A 155 -8.83 9.91 6.13
CA PRO A 155 -9.11 11.34 6.18
C PRO A 155 -8.45 12.04 4.98
N LYS A 156 -9.07 13.14 4.50
CA LYS A 156 -8.62 13.87 3.29
C LYS A 156 -7.18 14.40 3.41
N TRP A 157 -6.77 14.83 4.60
CA TRP A 157 -5.41 15.30 4.84
C TRP A 157 -4.34 14.25 4.52
N ALA A 158 -4.68 12.96 4.63
CA ALA A 158 -3.78 11.85 4.35
C ALA A 158 -3.40 11.72 2.86
N PHE A 159 -4.11 12.42 1.97
CA PHE A 159 -3.73 12.55 0.56
C PHE A 159 -2.69 13.64 0.31
N GLY A 160 -2.32 14.42 1.33
CA GLY A 160 -1.21 15.37 1.26
C GLY A 160 0.15 14.68 1.26
N ASN A 161 1.20 15.49 1.33
CA ASN A 161 2.58 15.01 1.41
C ASN A 161 2.94 14.66 2.85
N ALA A 162 3.57 13.51 3.06
CA ALA A 162 4.12 13.06 4.34
C ALA A 162 5.64 12.94 4.28
N GLN A 163 6.32 13.40 5.31
CA GLN A 163 7.75 13.21 5.50
C GLN A 163 8.01 12.24 6.65
N SER A 164 8.87 11.28 6.40
CA SER A 164 9.25 10.21 7.32
C SER A 164 10.75 9.94 7.26
N ARG A 165 11.28 9.41 8.32
CA ARG A 165 12.64 8.84 8.41
C ARG A 165 12.74 7.94 9.64
N TRP A 166 13.48 6.88 9.56
CA TRP A 166 14.01 6.18 10.72
C TRP A 166 15.33 6.82 11.16
N SER A 167 15.37 7.71 12.17
CA SER A 167 14.23 8.36 12.84
C SER A 167 14.45 9.85 12.95
N TYR A 168 13.37 10.59 13.22
CA TYR A 168 13.45 11.91 13.86
C TYR A 168 13.42 11.67 15.37
N MET A 169 14.52 12.00 16.05
CA MET A 169 14.82 11.53 17.40
C MET A 169 14.10 12.28 18.51
N ASN A 170 13.58 13.50 18.24
CA ASN A 170 12.97 14.37 19.23
C ASN A 170 12.09 15.46 18.60
N GLU A 171 11.38 16.22 19.44
CA GLU A 171 10.52 17.32 19.00
C GLU A 171 11.23 18.35 18.14
N ASP A 172 12.51 18.68 18.47
CA ASP A 172 13.24 19.73 17.77
C ASP A 172 13.61 19.32 16.34
N GLU A 173 13.97 18.06 16.11
CA GLU A 173 14.19 17.55 14.75
C GLU A 173 12.90 17.58 13.91
N VAL A 174 11.75 17.29 14.50
CA VAL A 174 10.46 17.38 13.80
C VAL A 174 10.12 18.85 13.47
N ARG A 175 10.34 19.78 14.44
CA ARG A 175 10.16 21.22 14.19
C ARG A 175 11.08 21.73 13.08
N GLU A 176 12.34 21.26 13.05
CA GLU A 176 13.29 21.59 11.98
C GLU A 176 12.78 21.13 10.61
N VAL A 177 12.25 19.90 10.51
CA VAL A 177 11.66 19.38 9.27
C VAL A 177 10.53 20.28 8.80
N VAL A 178 9.54 20.55 9.65
CA VAL A 178 8.38 21.39 9.32
C VAL A 178 8.82 22.79 8.90
N ALA A 179 9.69 23.44 9.66
CA ALA A 179 10.21 24.76 9.37
C ALA A 179 10.91 24.82 8.00
N ASN A 180 11.70 23.82 7.66
CA ASN A 180 12.39 23.76 6.36
C ASN A 180 11.41 23.53 5.18
N TYR A 181 10.39 22.71 5.34
CA TYR A 181 9.34 22.58 4.32
C TYR A 181 8.64 23.93 4.09
N ARG A 182 8.21 24.60 5.15
CA ARG A 182 7.55 25.93 5.07
C ARG A 182 8.46 27.00 4.45
N ALA A 183 9.74 27.08 4.89
CA ALA A 183 10.71 28.03 4.37
C ALA A 183 11.02 27.87 2.88
N ASN A 184 10.91 26.66 2.34
CA ASN A 184 11.13 26.36 0.93
C ASN A 184 9.81 26.24 0.13
N HIS A 185 8.67 26.65 0.69
CA HIS A 185 7.36 26.62 0.04
C HIS A 185 6.94 25.23 -0.44
N MET A 186 7.36 24.21 0.26
CA MET A 186 7.01 22.83 0.01
C MET A 186 5.83 22.43 0.90
N PRO A 187 4.71 21.98 0.34
CA PRO A 187 3.57 21.52 1.14
C PRO A 187 3.92 20.27 1.97
N LEU A 188 3.31 20.22 3.18
CA LEU A 188 3.46 19.07 4.08
C LEU A 188 2.23 18.96 4.97
N ASP A 189 1.65 17.77 5.09
CA ASP A 189 0.49 17.49 5.94
C ASP A 189 0.81 16.57 7.12
N ALA A 190 1.85 15.74 7.00
CA ALA A 190 2.20 14.82 8.07
C ALA A 190 3.71 14.68 8.27
N VAL A 191 4.11 14.47 9.52
CA VAL A 191 5.41 13.90 9.88
C VAL A 191 5.18 12.57 10.55
N VAL A 192 5.78 11.53 9.96
CA VAL A 192 5.67 10.16 10.44
C VAL A 192 6.77 9.90 11.44
N LEU A 193 6.42 9.38 12.62
CA LEU A 193 7.34 9.06 13.70
C LEU A 193 7.65 7.57 13.69
N ASP A 194 8.92 7.23 13.53
CA ASP A 194 9.44 5.88 13.60
C ASP A 194 9.74 5.48 15.06
N ILE A 195 10.20 4.26 15.29
CA ILE A 195 10.29 3.57 16.59
C ILE A 195 10.93 4.38 17.74
N ASP A 196 11.75 5.37 17.43
CA ASP A 196 12.51 6.13 18.44
C ASP A 196 11.70 7.18 19.22
N TYR A 197 10.41 7.40 18.88
CA TYR A 197 9.55 8.20 19.76
C TYR A 197 9.09 7.41 20.99
N MET A 198 9.12 6.07 20.93
CA MET A 198 8.71 5.17 22.00
C MET A 198 9.77 5.10 23.12
N GLU A 199 9.33 4.89 24.35
CA GLU A 199 10.22 4.57 25.47
C GLU A 199 10.81 3.16 25.28
N ARG A 200 12.06 3.10 24.85
CA ARG A 200 12.78 1.82 24.64
C ARG A 200 12.03 0.84 23.74
N TYR A 201 11.39 1.34 22.67
CA TYR A 201 10.64 0.58 21.67
C TYR A 201 9.43 -0.18 22.25
N LYS A 202 8.79 0.34 23.31
CA LYS A 202 7.54 -0.19 23.89
C LYS A 202 6.34 0.47 23.21
N ASP A 203 5.49 -0.30 22.57
CA ASP A 203 4.27 0.21 21.94
C ASP A 203 3.39 0.98 22.92
N PHE A 204 2.68 1.98 22.41
CA PHE A 204 1.77 2.84 23.17
C PHE A 204 2.45 3.63 24.30
N THR A 205 3.76 3.83 24.23
CA THR A 205 4.52 4.71 25.12
C THR A 205 5.16 5.87 24.36
N VAL A 206 5.52 6.92 25.05
CA VAL A 206 6.28 8.05 24.52
C VAL A 206 7.50 8.28 25.39
N ASP A 207 8.68 8.45 24.77
CA ASP A 207 9.92 8.80 25.50
C ASP A 207 9.85 10.24 26.00
N ALA A 208 9.65 10.38 27.32
CA ALA A 208 9.50 11.69 27.97
C ALA A 208 10.78 12.58 27.94
N GLN A 209 11.95 12.02 27.60
CA GLN A 209 13.16 12.83 27.43
C GLN A 209 13.23 13.44 26.02
N ARG A 210 12.77 12.72 25.04
CA ARG A 210 12.75 13.12 23.62
C ARG A 210 11.51 13.93 23.26
N PHE A 211 10.36 13.59 23.85
CA PHE A 211 9.06 14.21 23.64
C PHE A 211 8.39 14.52 25.00
N PRO A 212 8.88 15.51 25.75
CA PRO A 212 8.52 15.72 27.16
C PRO A 212 7.06 16.12 27.36
N ARG A 213 6.40 16.74 26.37
CA ARG A 213 5.00 17.15 26.41
C ARG A 213 4.32 16.80 25.10
N PHE A 214 4.21 15.51 24.82
CA PHE A 214 3.79 15.01 23.54
C PHE A 214 2.41 15.51 23.08
N ALA A 215 1.43 15.61 23.98
CA ALA A 215 0.11 16.15 23.67
C ALA A 215 0.17 17.64 23.26
N ASP A 216 0.95 18.45 23.99
CA ASP A 216 1.15 19.87 23.63
C ASP A 216 1.88 19.99 22.30
N PHE A 217 2.86 19.13 22.06
CA PHE A 217 3.59 19.08 20.80
C PHE A 217 2.71 18.64 19.62
N ALA A 218 1.85 17.64 19.80
CA ALA A 218 0.87 17.23 18.80
C ALA A 218 -0.09 18.38 18.45
N ALA A 219 -0.57 19.09 19.47
CA ALA A 219 -1.42 20.27 19.27
C ALA A 219 -0.68 21.42 18.55
N GLU A 220 0.61 21.66 18.88
CA GLU A 220 1.47 22.63 18.18
C GLU A 220 1.61 22.29 16.70
N MET A 221 1.86 21.03 16.36
CA MET A 221 1.98 20.55 14.97
C MET A 221 0.64 20.69 14.24
N LYS A 222 -0.44 20.26 14.85
CA LYS A 222 -1.78 20.38 14.27
C LYS A 222 -2.19 21.83 13.98
N ALA A 223 -1.83 22.77 14.86
CA ALA A 223 -2.06 24.21 14.63
C ALA A 223 -1.30 24.76 13.39
N GLN A 224 -0.26 24.08 12.94
CA GLN A 224 0.49 24.37 11.71
C GLN A 224 0.01 23.54 10.50
N GLY A 225 -1.09 22.80 10.61
CA GLY A 225 -1.61 21.90 9.58
C GLY A 225 -0.74 20.64 9.40
N ILE A 226 -0.08 20.18 10.47
CA ILE A 226 0.76 18.98 10.47
C ILE A 226 0.17 17.94 11.40
N HIS A 227 -0.07 16.72 10.88
CA HIS A 227 -0.46 15.56 11.64
C HIS A 227 0.77 14.71 11.99
N LEU A 228 0.89 14.28 13.24
CA LEU A 228 1.89 13.30 13.64
C LEU A 228 1.33 11.89 13.45
N VAL A 229 2.13 11.01 12.84
CA VAL A 229 1.73 9.62 12.52
C VAL A 229 2.75 8.65 13.14
N PRO A 230 2.59 8.24 14.42
CA PRO A 230 3.49 7.32 15.08
C PRO A 230 3.31 5.88 14.60
N ILE A 231 4.43 5.13 14.60
CA ILE A 231 4.48 3.69 14.36
C ILE A 231 3.93 2.92 15.57
N ILE A 232 3.29 1.80 15.29
CA ILE A 232 2.96 0.75 16.27
C ILE A 232 3.49 -0.57 15.71
N ASP A 233 4.34 -1.24 16.48
CA ASP A 233 4.89 -2.56 16.16
C ASP A 233 3.94 -3.69 16.60
N ALA A 234 4.24 -4.90 16.15
CA ALA A 234 3.36 -6.06 16.37
C ALA A 234 3.69 -6.84 17.65
N ALA A 235 4.62 -6.39 18.47
CA ALA A 235 5.19 -7.19 19.55
C ALA A 235 5.38 -6.42 20.85
N VAL A 236 4.87 -6.97 21.95
CA VAL A 236 4.89 -6.36 23.28
C VAL A 236 6.16 -6.78 24.02
N LYS A 237 6.97 -5.81 24.47
CA LYS A 237 8.19 -6.04 25.23
C LYS A 237 7.93 -6.78 26.53
N VAL A 238 8.73 -7.79 26.84
CA VAL A 238 8.72 -8.49 28.14
C VAL A 238 9.46 -7.64 29.18
N GLU A 239 8.69 -6.88 29.96
CA GLU A 239 9.25 -5.97 30.97
C GLU A 239 8.26 -5.74 32.11
N GLU A 240 8.69 -5.98 33.38
CA GLU A 240 7.91 -5.65 34.56
C GLU A 240 7.71 -4.13 34.70
N GLY A 241 6.52 -3.70 35.12
CA GLY A 241 6.14 -2.28 35.18
C GLY A 241 5.73 -1.66 33.84
N TYR A 242 5.60 -2.46 32.80
CA TYR A 242 5.03 -2.04 31.53
C TYR A 242 3.55 -2.51 31.46
N ASP A 243 2.62 -1.59 31.58
CA ASP A 243 1.20 -1.87 31.77
C ASP A 243 0.62 -2.80 30.68
N VAL A 244 0.97 -2.58 29.41
CA VAL A 244 0.51 -3.39 28.28
C VAL A 244 0.98 -4.84 28.42
N TYR A 245 2.23 -5.05 28.86
CA TYR A 245 2.77 -6.38 29.12
C TYR A 245 2.07 -7.06 30.28
N GLU A 246 1.93 -6.36 31.42
CA GLU A 246 1.32 -6.92 32.62
C GLU A 246 -0.16 -7.27 32.41
N GLU A 247 -0.91 -6.40 31.74
CA GLU A 247 -2.31 -6.65 31.39
C GLU A 247 -2.45 -7.84 30.44
N GLY A 248 -1.60 -7.92 29.40
CA GLY A 248 -1.58 -9.03 28.45
C GLY A 248 -1.28 -10.38 29.11
N VAL A 249 -0.29 -10.43 30.02
CA VAL A 249 0.03 -11.64 30.79
C VAL A 249 -1.12 -12.02 31.72
N LYS A 250 -1.65 -11.07 32.47
CA LYS A 250 -2.75 -11.30 33.44
C LYS A 250 -3.98 -11.90 32.77
N ASN A 251 -4.30 -11.46 31.56
CA ASN A 251 -5.52 -11.90 30.88
C ASN A 251 -5.26 -13.03 29.85
N GLY A 252 -3.99 -13.46 29.66
CA GLY A 252 -3.63 -14.52 28.71
C GLY A 252 -3.82 -14.12 27.25
N TYR A 253 -3.51 -12.87 26.89
CA TYR A 253 -3.73 -12.30 25.58
C TYR A 253 -2.55 -12.48 24.59
N PHE A 254 -1.52 -13.23 24.99
CA PHE A 254 -0.38 -13.52 24.14
C PHE A 254 -0.45 -14.89 23.48
N CYS A 255 0.15 -15.04 22.31
CA CYS A 255 0.37 -16.31 21.65
C CYS A 255 1.17 -17.24 22.55
N THR A 256 0.85 -18.52 22.53
CA THR A 256 1.42 -19.52 23.47
C THR A 256 2.15 -20.63 22.77
N ASN A 257 3.19 -21.16 23.41
CA ASN A 257 3.80 -22.45 23.07
C ASN A 257 2.80 -23.61 23.19
N GLN A 258 3.17 -24.80 22.72
CA GLN A 258 2.30 -25.98 22.81
C GLN A 258 1.87 -26.31 24.25
N ASP A 259 2.72 -26.05 25.23
CA ASP A 259 2.45 -26.28 26.67
C ASP A 259 1.60 -25.18 27.34
N GLY A 260 1.23 -24.15 26.60
CA GLY A 260 0.43 -23.03 27.10
C GLY A 260 1.23 -21.88 27.71
N THR A 261 2.54 -21.96 27.78
CA THR A 261 3.39 -20.83 28.20
C THR A 261 3.48 -19.78 27.08
N PRO A 262 3.63 -18.47 27.41
CA PRO A 262 3.77 -17.45 26.40
C PRO A 262 4.99 -17.70 25.49
N PHE A 263 4.80 -17.57 24.16
CA PHE A 263 5.90 -17.66 23.20
C PHE A 263 6.82 -16.44 23.34
N VAL A 264 8.14 -16.65 23.27
CA VAL A 264 9.15 -15.60 23.38
C VAL A 264 9.94 -15.51 22.08
N ALA A 265 9.87 -14.35 21.44
CA ALA A 265 10.70 -13.97 20.33
C ALA A 265 11.54 -12.74 20.66
N GLY A 266 12.38 -12.30 19.72
CA GLY A 266 13.10 -11.03 19.77
C GLY A 266 12.83 -10.21 18.53
N VAL A 267 12.54 -8.91 18.75
CA VAL A 267 12.50 -7.84 17.75
C VAL A 267 13.15 -6.58 18.33
N TRP A 268 12.80 -5.38 17.87
CA TRP A 268 13.45 -4.12 18.31
C TRP A 268 13.62 -3.94 19.82
N PRO A 269 12.59 -4.20 20.68
CA PRO A 269 12.75 -4.02 22.13
C PRO A 269 13.52 -5.16 22.82
N GLY A 270 14.01 -6.15 22.07
CA GLY A 270 14.61 -7.39 22.59
C GLY A 270 13.57 -8.48 22.78
N ARG A 271 13.47 -9.08 23.98
CA ARG A 271 12.48 -10.15 24.26
C ARG A 271 11.06 -9.60 24.25
N VAL A 272 10.19 -10.28 23.49
CA VAL A 272 8.78 -9.89 23.29
C VAL A 272 7.84 -11.08 23.37
N HIS A 273 6.56 -10.78 23.60
CA HIS A 273 5.44 -11.66 23.30
C HIS A 273 4.61 -11.09 22.15
N PHE A 274 4.10 -11.95 21.28
CA PHE A 274 3.13 -11.56 20.26
C PHE A 274 1.72 -11.57 20.84
N PRO A 275 0.95 -10.47 20.74
CA PRO A 275 -0.48 -10.48 21.03
C PRO A 275 -1.20 -11.51 20.15
N ASP A 276 -2.16 -12.21 20.72
CA ASP A 276 -2.97 -13.17 19.98
C ASP A 276 -4.04 -12.46 19.14
N MET A 277 -3.64 -11.91 18.00
CA MET A 277 -4.48 -11.09 17.13
C MET A 277 -5.70 -11.86 16.57
N LEU A 278 -5.65 -13.19 16.54
CA LEU A 278 -6.74 -14.03 16.09
C LEU A 278 -7.73 -14.38 17.21
N ASN A 279 -7.37 -14.10 18.46
CA ASN A 279 -8.29 -14.15 19.60
C ASN A 279 -9.10 -12.84 19.66
N PRO A 280 -10.44 -12.87 19.55
CA PRO A 280 -11.26 -11.66 19.55
C PRO A 280 -11.09 -10.77 20.80
N GLU A 281 -10.87 -11.36 21.97
CA GLU A 281 -10.68 -10.61 23.22
C GLU A 281 -9.31 -9.93 23.25
N ALA A 282 -8.25 -10.64 22.87
CA ALA A 282 -6.90 -10.10 22.78
C ALA A 282 -6.80 -9.03 21.69
N ARG A 283 -7.47 -9.23 20.54
CA ARG A 283 -7.57 -8.23 19.49
C ARG A 283 -8.26 -6.95 19.96
N ALA A 284 -9.40 -7.08 20.66
CA ALA A 284 -10.12 -5.93 21.20
C ALA A 284 -9.29 -5.18 22.26
N TRP A 285 -8.56 -5.91 23.11
CA TRP A 285 -7.62 -5.36 24.07
C TRP A 285 -6.49 -4.59 23.40
N PHE A 286 -5.80 -5.19 22.43
CA PHE A 286 -4.70 -4.52 21.71
C PHE A 286 -5.19 -3.25 20.99
N GLY A 287 -6.33 -3.33 20.31
CA GLY A 287 -6.96 -2.16 19.69
C GLY A 287 -7.30 -1.05 20.69
N SER A 288 -7.70 -1.39 21.93
CA SER A 288 -8.00 -0.39 22.96
C SER A 288 -6.76 0.41 23.40
N GLN A 289 -5.55 -0.11 23.22
CA GLN A 289 -4.31 0.57 23.60
C GLN A 289 -4.03 1.83 22.74
N TYR A 290 -4.52 1.88 21.50
CA TYR A 290 -4.41 3.09 20.64
C TYR A 290 -5.02 4.33 21.30
N LYS A 291 -5.93 4.16 22.24
CA LYS A 291 -6.53 5.26 23.01
C LYS A 291 -5.49 6.14 23.69
N VAL A 292 -4.39 5.57 24.16
CA VAL A 292 -3.30 6.32 24.82
C VAL A 292 -2.75 7.45 23.94
N LEU A 293 -2.66 7.21 22.63
CA LEU A 293 -2.15 8.20 21.68
C LEU A 293 -3.29 9.04 21.08
N LEU A 294 -4.48 8.48 20.85
CA LEU A 294 -5.68 9.24 20.46
C LEU A 294 -5.99 10.35 21.48
N ASP A 295 -5.94 10.06 22.78
CA ASP A 295 -6.15 11.03 23.86
C ASP A 295 -5.10 12.15 23.87
N GLN A 296 -3.95 11.95 23.21
CA GLN A 296 -2.90 12.95 23.04
C GLN A 296 -3.02 13.73 21.71
N GLY A 297 -4.11 13.54 20.97
CA GLY A 297 -4.40 14.28 19.74
C GLY A 297 -3.84 13.66 18.47
N ILE A 298 -3.39 12.41 18.50
CA ILE A 298 -2.97 11.66 17.31
C ILE A 298 -4.19 11.22 16.50
N GLU A 299 -4.13 11.38 15.19
CA GLU A 299 -5.22 11.09 14.24
C GLU A 299 -4.78 10.16 13.11
N GLY A 300 -3.60 9.59 13.21
CA GLY A 300 -3.05 8.67 12.23
C GLY A 300 -1.98 7.78 12.82
N PHE A 301 -1.87 6.56 12.28
CA PHE A 301 -0.94 5.52 12.73
C PHE A 301 -0.40 4.74 11.54
N TRP A 302 0.72 4.04 11.75
CA TRP A 302 1.17 3.00 10.84
C TRP A 302 1.63 1.77 11.62
N ASN A 303 1.18 0.59 11.15
CA ASN A 303 1.49 -0.68 11.76
C ASN A 303 2.65 -1.34 11.02
N ASP A 304 3.68 -1.73 11.78
CA ASP A 304 4.88 -2.33 11.24
C ASP A 304 5.20 -3.68 11.89
N MET A 305 6.14 -4.41 11.34
CA MET A 305 6.68 -5.67 11.84
C MET A 305 5.63 -6.79 11.99
N ASN A 306 4.52 -6.72 11.29
CA ASN A 306 3.31 -7.52 11.55
C ASN A 306 3.03 -8.66 10.55
N GLU A 307 4.06 -9.24 9.95
CA GLU A 307 4.00 -10.53 9.22
C GLU A 307 3.68 -11.75 10.14
N PRO A 308 4.12 -11.87 11.41
CA PRO A 308 5.00 -11.03 12.22
C PRO A 308 6.50 -11.31 11.97
N ALA A 309 7.30 -10.24 12.00
CA ALA A 309 8.76 -10.36 11.93
C ALA A 309 9.34 -10.99 13.20
N ILE A 310 10.35 -11.85 13.04
CA ILE A 310 11.08 -12.50 14.12
C ILE A 310 12.57 -12.35 13.86
N PHE A 311 13.32 -11.61 14.69
CA PHE A 311 14.78 -11.57 14.59
C PHE A 311 15.39 -12.85 15.12
N TYR A 312 14.81 -13.43 16.17
CA TYR A 312 15.12 -14.75 16.72
C TYR A 312 13.99 -15.27 17.60
N ALA A 313 13.79 -16.58 17.61
CA ALA A 313 13.08 -17.24 18.70
C ALA A 313 14.08 -17.61 19.80
N GLU A 314 13.69 -17.51 21.08
CA GLU A 314 14.59 -17.70 22.22
C GLU A 314 15.31 -19.05 22.23
N GLU A 315 14.60 -20.13 21.93
CA GLU A 315 15.18 -21.48 21.90
C GLU A 315 16.19 -21.67 20.74
N ARG A 316 15.90 -21.05 19.57
CA ARG A 316 16.83 -21.05 18.43
C ARG A 316 18.09 -20.28 18.77
N LEU A 317 17.96 -19.10 19.38
CA LEU A 317 19.10 -18.27 19.79
C LEU A 317 20.03 -19.02 20.73
N LYS A 318 19.48 -19.71 21.77
CA LYS A 318 20.28 -20.53 22.70
C LYS A 318 21.05 -21.63 21.98
N LYS A 319 20.40 -22.35 21.04
CA LYS A 319 21.04 -23.39 20.23
C LYS A 319 22.15 -22.82 19.34
N THR A 320 21.91 -21.66 18.74
CA THR A 320 22.89 -20.96 17.89
C THR A 320 24.12 -20.55 18.68
N PHE A 321 23.96 -19.95 19.87
CA PHE A 321 25.11 -19.60 20.72
C PHE A 321 25.91 -20.84 21.16
N ALA A 322 25.25 -21.93 21.53
CA ALA A 322 25.94 -23.17 21.89
C ALA A 322 26.74 -23.77 20.71
N GLN A 323 26.28 -23.57 19.50
CA GLN A 323 26.99 -23.99 18.29
C GLN A 323 28.13 -23.04 17.90
N ILE A 324 27.92 -21.73 18.04
CA ILE A 324 28.96 -20.69 17.83
C ILE A 324 30.17 -20.96 18.76
N GLU A 325 29.93 -21.32 20.02
CA GLU A 325 30.98 -21.67 20.96
C GLU A 325 31.84 -22.85 20.46
N LYS A 326 31.24 -23.85 19.79
CA LYS A 326 32.00 -24.94 19.17
C LYS A 326 32.82 -24.45 17.97
N TYR A 327 32.25 -23.62 17.10
CA TYR A 327 32.95 -23.06 15.95
C TYR A 327 34.11 -22.13 16.35
N SER A 328 33.96 -21.40 17.46
CA SER A 328 35.02 -20.50 17.95
C SER A 328 36.35 -21.20 18.28
N LYS A 329 36.31 -22.53 18.46
CA LYS A 329 37.47 -23.40 18.78
C LYS A 329 38.05 -24.09 17.56
N GLN A 330 37.58 -23.78 16.36
CA GLN A 330 37.96 -24.44 15.10
C GLN A 330 38.60 -23.45 14.13
N ASN A 331 39.42 -23.97 13.23
CA ASN A 331 39.83 -23.22 12.05
C ASN A 331 38.72 -23.38 10.99
N LEU A 332 38.02 -22.26 10.68
CA LEU A 332 36.89 -22.30 9.76
C LEU A 332 37.40 -22.39 8.31
N ASP A 333 37.19 -23.52 7.67
CA ASP A 333 37.33 -23.70 6.23
C ASP A 333 36.04 -23.25 5.51
N ILE A 334 36.00 -23.36 4.18
CA ILE A 334 34.83 -22.87 3.39
C ILE A 334 33.54 -23.55 3.80
N SER A 335 33.60 -24.85 4.17
CA SER A 335 32.41 -25.61 4.56
C SER A 335 31.91 -25.21 5.93
N SER A 336 32.79 -25.15 6.93
CA SER A 336 32.41 -24.71 8.29
C SER A 336 32.06 -23.24 8.37
N PHE A 337 32.70 -22.36 7.56
CA PHE A 337 32.31 -20.98 7.43
C PHE A 337 30.92 -20.83 6.82
N GLY A 338 30.61 -21.56 5.74
CA GLY A 338 29.27 -21.60 5.14
C GLY A 338 28.21 -22.10 6.13
N ALA A 339 28.50 -23.17 6.90
CA ALA A 339 27.59 -23.64 7.93
C ALA A 339 27.37 -22.61 9.06
N PHE A 340 28.42 -21.91 9.47
CA PHE A 340 28.33 -20.84 10.48
C PHE A 340 27.48 -19.65 9.99
N THR A 341 27.73 -19.14 8.80
CA THR A 341 26.97 -18.02 8.25
C THR A 341 25.51 -18.39 7.96
N GLY A 342 25.26 -19.61 7.47
CA GLY A 342 23.92 -20.14 7.27
C GLY A 342 23.13 -20.21 8.57
N MET A 343 23.73 -20.75 9.63
CA MET A 343 23.10 -20.85 10.95
C MET A 343 22.74 -19.49 11.55
N VAL A 344 23.59 -18.46 11.35
CA VAL A 344 23.29 -17.09 11.78
C VAL A 344 22.16 -16.48 10.94
N ALA A 345 22.18 -16.70 9.63
CA ALA A 345 21.11 -16.23 8.73
C ALA A 345 19.75 -16.87 9.06
N GLU A 346 19.74 -18.12 9.50
CA GLU A 346 18.51 -18.83 9.90
C GLU A 346 17.91 -18.37 11.24
N LEU A 347 18.52 -17.41 11.95
CA LEU A 347 17.93 -16.86 13.18
C LEU A 347 16.65 -16.07 12.89
N SER A 348 16.64 -15.33 11.79
CA SER A 348 15.53 -14.43 11.46
C SER A 348 14.47 -15.13 10.61
N ASN A 349 13.21 -14.88 10.90
CA ASN A 349 12.03 -15.28 10.13
C ASN A 349 12.01 -16.77 9.74
N ASN A 350 12.49 -17.63 10.63
CA ASN A 350 12.63 -19.06 10.35
C ASN A 350 11.26 -19.76 10.37
N GLU A 351 10.96 -20.51 9.31
CA GLU A 351 9.70 -21.26 9.15
C GLU A 351 9.40 -22.21 10.32
N ASN A 352 10.43 -22.76 10.98
CA ASN A 352 10.22 -23.64 12.12
C ASN A 352 9.88 -22.90 13.40
N ASP A 353 10.17 -21.59 13.48
CA ASP A 353 9.79 -20.78 14.64
C ASP A 353 8.31 -20.43 14.56
N TYR A 354 7.77 -20.16 13.36
CA TYR A 354 6.32 -19.97 13.14
C TYR A 354 5.49 -21.22 13.47
N LYS A 355 6.09 -22.41 13.54
CA LYS A 355 5.42 -23.66 13.96
C LYS A 355 5.41 -23.87 15.49
N GLN A 356 6.04 -22.99 16.27
CA GLN A 356 6.16 -23.18 17.72
C GLN A 356 5.01 -22.58 18.50
N PHE A 357 4.32 -21.58 17.97
CA PHE A 357 3.29 -20.88 18.72
C PHE A 357 1.88 -20.98 18.11
N TYR A 358 0.91 -20.71 18.95
CA TYR A 358 -0.50 -20.98 18.73
C TYR A 358 -1.36 -19.76 19.07
N HIS A 359 -2.47 -19.67 18.39
CA HIS A 359 -3.56 -18.73 18.58
C HIS A 359 -4.79 -19.40 19.18
N ASN A 360 -5.54 -18.69 20.02
CA ASN A 360 -6.86 -19.11 20.50
C ASN A 360 -7.94 -18.44 19.64
N THR A 361 -8.34 -19.09 18.58
CA THR A 361 -9.32 -18.56 17.63
C THR A 361 -10.75 -18.95 17.97
N LYS A 362 -11.74 -18.33 17.31
CA LYS A 362 -13.16 -18.74 17.39
C LYS A 362 -13.38 -20.22 16.98
N GLN A 363 -12.51 -20.76 16.12
CA GLN A 363 -12.57 -22.15 15.64
C GLN A 363 -11.67 -23.11 16.44
N GLY A 364 -11.17 -22.66 17.59
CA GLY A 364 -10.29 -23.44 18.47
C GLY A 364 -8.83 -23.00 18.39
N ARG A 365 -7.97 -23.80 19.04
CA ARG A 365 -6.53 -23.51 19.09
C ARG A 365 -5.87 -23.86 17.77
N MET A 366 -5.24 -22.86 17.13
CA MET A 366 -4.63 -22.99 15.81
C MET A 366 -3.14 -22.67 15.86
N ARG A 367 -2.28 -23.50 15.22
CA ARG A 367 -0.86 -23.21 15.12
C ARG A 367 -0.62 -22.09 14.10
N HIS A 368 0.30 -21.17 14.42
CA HIS A 368 0.48 -19.92 13.67
C HIS A 368 0.77 -20.13 12.17
N ASP A 369 1.61 -21.09 11.81
CA ASP A 369 1.96 -21.36 10.39
C ASP A 369 0.74 -21.73 9.51
N LYS A 370 -0.38 -22.12 10.12
CA LYS A 370 -1.64 -22.45 9.43
C LYS A 370 -2.50 -21.23 9.14
N VAL A 371 -2.26 -20.14 9.86
CA VAL A 371 -3.04 -18.89 9.83
C VAL A 371 -2.14 -17.66 9.71
N HIS A 372 -0.91 -17.87 9.28
CA HIS A 372 0.17 -16.88 9.27
C HIS A 372 -0.22 -15.55 8.60
N ASN A 373 -0.83 -15.60 7.43
CA ASN A 373 -1.19 -14.40 6.66
C ASN A 373 -2.26 -13.52 7.34
N LEU A 374 -2.94 -14.04 8.38
CA LEU A 374 -3.99 -13.30 9.07
C LEU A 374 -3.46 -12.42 10.22
N PHE A 375 -2.17 -12.50 10.57
CA PHE A 375 -1.66 -11.79 11.74
C PHE A 375 -1.72 -10.26 11.53
N GLY A 376 -1.08 -9.74 10.47
CA GLY A 376 -1.10 -8.31 10.14
C GLY A 376 -2.50 -7.78 9.83
N TYR A 377 -3.30 -8.59 9.12
CA TYR A 377 -4.71 -8.28 8.91
C TYR A 377 -5.46 -8.02 10.22
N ASN A 378 -5.34 -8.95 11.19
CA ASN A 378 -6.06 -8.81 12.47
C ASN A 378 -5.45 -7.74 13.38
N MET A 379 -4.17 -7.40 13.27
CA MET A 379 -3.59 -6.24 13.95
C MET A 379 -4.19 -4.92 13.42
N THR A 380 -4.28 -4.76 12.11
CA THR A 380 -4.90 -3.57 11.52
C THR A 380 -6.40 -3.51 11.78
N ARG A 381 -7.06 -4.66 11.78
CA ARG A 381 -8.45 -4.80 12.19
C ARG A 381 -8.67 -4.41 13.67
N ALA A 382 -7.73 -4.76 14.56
CA ALA A 382 -7.78 -4.35 15.97
C ALA A 382 -7.85 -2.84 16.11
N ALA A 383 -7.00 -2.13 15.37
CA ALA A 383 -7.02 -0.67 15.32
C ALA A 383 -8.33 -0.14 14.73
N GLY A 384 -8.74 -0.62 13.55
CA GLY A 384 -9.96 -0.17 12.88
C GLY A 384 -11.22 -0.38 13.72
N GLU A 385 -11.40 -1.58 14.32
CA GLU A 385 -12.51 -1.86 15.23
C GLU A 385 -12.48 -0.98 16.49
N ALA A 386 -11.29 -0.62 16.98
CA ALA A 386 -11.14 0.31 18.10
C ALA A 386 -11.51 1.75 17.72
N PHE A 387 -11.09 2.22 16.54
CA PHE A 387 -11.41 3.57 16.04
C PHE A 387 -12.91 3.74 15.82
N GLU A 388 -13.64 2.67 15.42
CA GLU A 388 -15.09 2.71 15.33
C GLU A 388 -15.76 2.93 16.69
N ARG A 389 -15.15 2.46 17.78
CA ARG A 389 -15.69 2.62 19.14
C ARG A 389 -15.24 3.92 19.82
N LEU A 390 -13.97 4.30 19.60
CA LEU A 390 -13.33 5.44 20.29
C LEU A 390 -13.60 6.77 19.59
N GLU A 391 -13.65 6.75 18.26
CA GLU A 391 -13.86 7.91 17.40
C GLU A 391 -14.92 7.59 16.31
N PRO A 392 -16.20 7.37 16.71
CA PRO A 392 -17.23 6.82 15.82
C PRO A 392 -17.54 7.72 14.63
N ASP A 393 -17.39 9.03 14.78
CA ASP A 393 -17.72 10.01 13.76
C ASP A 393 -16.52 10.46 12.92
N LYS A 394 -15.28 10.04 13.29
CA LYS A 394 -14.05 10.54 12.71
C LYS A 394 -13.28 9.48 11.95
N ARG A 395 -12.71 9.84 10.81
CA ARG A 395 -11.73 9.02 10.08
C ARG A 395 -10.37 9.14 10.74
N ILE A 396 -9.79 8.01 11.13
CA ILE A 396 -8.42 7.93 11.64
C ILE A 396 -7.55 7.28 10.57
N LEU A 397 -6.42 7.87 10.24
CA LEU A 397 -5.48 7.27 9.29
C LEU A 397 -4.86 6.01 9.88
N ILE A 398 -4.88 4.93 9.11
CA ILE A 398 -4.06 3.74 9.39
C ILE A 398 -3.61 3.08 8.09
N TYR A 399 -2.35 2.70 8.04
CA TYR A 399 -1.78 1.84 7.02
C TYR A 399 -0.79 0.85 7.63
N SER A 400 -0.58 -0.27 6.96
CA SER A 400 0.12 -1.43 7.49
C SER A 400 1.20 -1.90 6.51
N ARG A 401 2.25 -2.56 7.02
CA ARG A 401 3.22 -3.26 6.18
C ARG A 401 2.65 -4.58 5.68
N SER A 402 2.28 -5.45 6.60
CA SER A 402 1.74 -6.75 6.23
C SER A 402 0.23 -6.72 6.03
N ALA A 403 -0.24 -7.40 4.98
CA ALA A 403 -1.64 -7.44 4.60
C ALA A 403 -2.03 -8.75 3.91
N CYS A 404 -3.32 -9.08 3.99
CA CYS A 404 -3.96 -10.03 3.09
C CYS A 404 -5.36 -9.56 2.73
N ILE A 405 -6.02 -10.24 1.78
CA ILE A 405 -7.39 -9.92 1.37
C ILE A 405 -8.31 -9.89 2.61
N GLY A 406 -9.09 -8.83 2.73
CA GLY A 406 -9.95 -8.53 3.89
C GLY A 406 -9.42 -7.38 4.74
N MET A 407 -8.09 -7.19 4.86
CA MET A 407 -7.51 -6.06 5.61
C MET A 407 -7.83 -4.71 4.97
N HIS A 408 -7.96 -4.65 3.65
CA HIS A 408 -8.29 -3.44 2.90
C HIS A 408 -9.56 -2.71 3.37
N ARG A 409 -10.40 -3.35 4.16
CA ARG A 409 -11.58 -2.73 4.79
C ARG A 409 -11.23 -1.87 6.01
N TYR A 410 -10.07 -2.10 6.61
CA TYR A 410 -9.69 -1.50 7.89
C TYR A 410 -8.54 -0.49 7.77
N GLY A 411 -7.71 -0.61 6.74
CA GLY A 411 -6.57 0.28 6.55
C GLY A 411 -5.97 0.19 5.14
N GLY A 412 -5.06 1.13 4.85
CA GLY A 412 -4.21 1.10 3.68
C GLY A 412 -2.93 0.30 3.91
N ILE A 413 -2.02 0.37 2.94
CA ILE A 413 -0.69 -0.22 3.03
C ILE A 413 0.38 0.74 2.51
N TRP A 414 1.63 0.52 2.90
CA TRP A 414 2.77 0.92 2.08
C TRP A 414 3.53 -0.33 1.63
N THR A 415 4.25 -0.23 0.54
CA THR A 415 4.88 -1.40 -0.08
C THR A 415 6.21 -1.82 0.57
N GLY A 416 6.42 -1.49 1.85
CA GLY A 416 7.54 -1.92 2.66
C GLY A 416 8.90 -1.35 2.26
N ASP A 417 9.97 -2.06 2.64
CA ASP A 417 11.36 -1.62 2.59
C ASP A 417 11.97 -1.77 1.20
N ASN A 418 11.63 -0.86 0.31
CA ASN A 418 12.25 -0.74 -1.00
C ASN A 418 13.65 -0.10 -0.92
N HIS A 419 14.30 0.12 -2.05
CA HIS A 419 15.64 0.70 -2.12
C HIS A 419 15.68 1.91 -3.05
N SER A 420 16.69 2.79 -2.83
CA SER A 420 17.01 3.91 -3.72
C SER A 420 17.58 3.43 -5.05
N TRP A 421 16.77 2.66 -5.80
CA TRP A 421 17.09 2.09 -7.10
C TRP A 421 16.10 2.55 -8.17
N TRP A 422 16.61 2.80 -9.35
CA TRP A 422 15.80 3.24 -10.49
C TRP A 422 14.72 2.22 -10.87
N SER A 423 15.04 0.93 -10.83
CA SER A 423 14.09 -0.15 -11.08
C SER A 423 12.90 -0.15 -10.11
N HIS A 424 13.07 0.42 -8.90
CA HIS A 424 12.01 0.47 -7.91
C HIS A 424 10.96 1.56 -8.17
N ILE A 425 11.25 2.54 -9.04
CA ILE A 425 10.22 3.46 -9.57
C ILE A 425 9.23 2.66 -10.43
N LEU A 426 9.76 1.84 -11.36
CA LEU A 426 8.92 1.00 -12.22
C LEU A 426 8.18 -0.07 -11.41
N LEU A 427 8.86 -0.68 -10.44
CA LEU A 427 8.23 -1.68 -9.56
C LEU A 427 7.05 -1.07 -8.78
N ALA A 428 7.19 0.14 -8.25
CA ALA A 428 6.10 0.86 -7.60
C ALA A 428 4.90 1.07 -8.54
N LEU A 429 5.17 1.46 -9.80
CA LEU A 429 4.12 1.58 -10.83
C LEU A 429 3.38 0.24 -11.06
N HIS A 430 4.10 -0.88 -11.10
CA HIS A 430 3.51 -2.22 -11.29
C HIS A 430 2.62 -2.66 -10.12
N MET A 431 3.00 -2.28 -8.89
CA MET A 431 2.25 -2.63 -7.69
C MET A 431 0.92 -1.88 -7.58
N MET A 432 0.86 -0.61 -7.98
CA MET A 432 -0.34 0.22 -7.87
C MET A 432 -1.60 -0.46 -8.44
N PRO A 433 -1.68 -0.82 -9.74
CA PRO A 433 -2.88 -1.47 -10.27
C PRO A 433 -3.09 -2.87 -9.70
N SER A 434 -2.02 -3.62 -9.39
CA SER A 434 -2.12 -4.96 -8.83
C SER A 434 -2.76 -4.95 -7.43
N LEU A 435 -2.42 -3.96 -6.61
CA LEU A 435 -3.02 -3.74 -5.29
C LEU A 435 -4.47 -3.24 -5.39
N ASN A 436 -4.73 -2.34 -6.35
CA ASN A 436 -6.09 -1.84 -6.58
C ASN A 436 -7.06 -2.95 -6.98
N MET A 437 -6.64 -3.92 -7.81
CA MET A 437 -7.43 -5.11 -8.12
C MET A 437 -7.79 -5.91 -6.86
N CYS A 438 -6.90 -5.92 -5.86
CA CYS A 438 -7.09 -6.62 -4.60
C CYS A 438 -7.86 -5.82 -3.53
N GLY A 439 -8.35 -4.61 -3.87
CA GLY A 439 -9.12 -3.75 -2.96
C GLY A 439 -8.28 -2.77 -2.15
N PHE A 440 -6.95 -2.79 -2.26
CA PHE A 440 -6.05 -1.85 -1.59
C PHE A 440 -5.89 -0.61 -2.46
N LEU A 441 -6.75 0.39 -2.23
CA LEU A 441 -6.71 1.65 -2.97
C LEU A 441 -5.78 2.67 -2.32
N TYR A 442 -5.75 2.75 -0.96
CA TYR A 442 -4.84 3.64 -0.25
C TYR A 442 -3.50 2.93 -0.05
N GLU A 443 -2.59 3.20 -0.98
CA GLU A 443 -1.29 2.58 -1.05
C GLU A 443 -0.22 3.58 -1.54
N GLY A 444 1.04 3.27 -1.28
CA GLY A 444 2.18 4.00 -1.82
C GLY A 444 3.53 3.40 -1.42
N PRO A 445 4.58 3.64 -2.22
CA PRO A 445 5.95 3.23 -1.91
C PRO A 445 6.64 4.24 -0.99
N ASP A 446 7.77 3.86 -0.42
CA ASP A 446 8.72 4.81 0.15
C ASP A 446 9.39 5.61 -0.96
N ILE A 447 8.98 6.88 -1.12
CA ILE A 447 9.51 7.78 -2.15
C ILE A 447 10.98 8.09 -1.85
N GLY A 448 11.83 7.90 -2.86
CA GLY A 448 13.27 8.06 -2.76
C GLY A 448 14.01 6.79 -2.35
N GLY A 449 13.28 5.78 -1.88
CA GLY A 449 13.79 4.49 -1.41
C GLY A 449 14.15 4.50 0.07
N PHE A 450 13.73 3.45 0.79
CA PHE A 450 14.05 3.25 2.20
C PHE A 450 15.52 2.90 2.39
N GLY A 451 15.97 1.83 1.77
CA GLY A 451 17.36 1.38 1.84
C GLY A 451 18.27 2.13 0.85
N SER A 452 19.55 2.16 1.13
CA SER A 452 20.60 2.79 0.33
C SER A 452 20.56 4.33 0.28
N ASN A 453 21.57 4.93 -0.33
CA ASN A 453 21.67 6.37 -0.49
C ASN A 453 21.06 6.81 -1.82
N THR A 454 20.11 7.69 -1.77
CA THR A 454 19.47 8.25 -2.97
C THR A 454 20.28 9.40 -3.59
N THR A 455 19.87 9.81 -4.81
CA THR A 455 20.37 10.99 -5.52
C THR A 455 19.21 11.96 -5.82
N GLU A 456 19.54 13.22 -6.10
CA GLU A 456 18.56 14.27 -6.39
C GLU A 456 17.65 13.90 -7.56
N ASP A 457 18.23 13.40 -8.64
CA ASP A 457 17.52 13.02 -9.86
C ASP A 457 16.58 11.83 -9.62
N LEU A 458 17.02 10.83 -8.85
CA LEU A 458 16.18 9.67 -8.48
C LEU A 458 14.95 10.12 -7.68
N VAL A 459 15.15 10.98 -6.67
CA VAL A 459 14.03 11.47 -5.85
C VAL A 459 13.06 12.31 -6.65
N LEU A 460 13.56 13.20 -7.55
CA LEU A 460 12.70 13.99 -8.44
C LEU A 460 11.85 13.09 -9.35
N ARG A 461 12.47 12.09 -10.00
CA ARG A 461 11.74 11.15 -10.85
C ARG A 461 10.74 10.30 -10.06
N TRP A 462 11.11 9.90 -8.83
CA TRP A 462 10.19 9.14 -7.98
C TRP A 462 8.98 9.97 -7.54
N TYR A 463 9.18 11.25 -7.22
CA TYR A 463 8.04 12.15 -7.01
C TYR A 463 7.17 12.31 -8.26
N GLY A 464 7.76 12.23 -9.46
CA GLY A 464 7.01 12.23 -10.73
C GLY A 464 5.98 11.11 -10.85
N LEU A 465 6.22 9.95 -10.23
CA LEU A 465 5.25 8.89 -10.02
C LEU A 465 4.43 9.13 -8.74
N GLY A 466 5.11 9.40 -7.63
CA GLY A 466 4.52 9.41 -6.29
C GLY A 466 3.40 10.42 -6.10
N ILE A 467 3.41 11.55 -6.84
CA ILE A 467 2.31 12.52 -6.78
C ILE A 467 0.96 11.98 -7.27
N PHE A 468 0.94 10.79 -7.90
CA PHE A 468 -0.28 10.09 -8.29
C PHE A 468 -0.65 8.96 -7.34
N SER A 469 0.25 8.52 -6.44
CA SER A 469 -0.08 7.51 -5.40
C SER A 469 -0.97 8.14 -4.32
N PRO A 470 -2.00 7.45 -3.82
CA PRO A 470 -2.82 7.97 -2.72
C PRO A 470 -2.01 8.27 -1.47
N LEU A 471 -1.15 7.36 -1.00
CA LEU A 471 -0.15 7.60 0.04
C LEU A 471 1.12 8.18 -0.59
N LEU A 472 1.39 9.46 -0.35
CA LEU A 472 2.61 10.14 -0.78
C LEU A 472 3.53 10.36 0.43
N ARG A 473 4.46 9.44 0.66
CA ARG A 473 5.37 9.48 1.80
C ARG A 473 6.84 9.34 1.36
N ASN A 474 7.66 10.33 1.65
CA ASN A 474 9.12 10.19 1.59
C ASN A 474 9.61 9.51 2.87
N HIS A 475 10.34 8.40 2.75
CA HIS A 475 10.84 7.65 3.90
C HIS A 475 12.22 7.05 3.61
N SER A 476 13.11 7.04 4.61
CA SER A 476 14.46 6.51 4.48
C SER A 476 14.98 5.89 5.78
N ALA A 477 15.83 4.87 5.64
CA ALA A 477 16.40 4.10 6.75
C ALA A 477 17.45 4.88 7.55
N ASN A 478 17.67 4.43 8.78
CA ASN A 478 18.79 4.84 9.59
C ASN A 478 20.12 4.51 8.88
N GLY A 479 21.12 5.38 9.06
CA GLY A 479 22.43 5.24 8.43
C GLY A 479 22.51 5.63 6.96
N THR A 480 21.36 5.91 6.30
CA THR A 480 21.33 6.42 4.92
C THR A 480 21.43 7.95 4.87
N ARG A 481 21.73 8.49 3.67
CA ARG A 481 21.67 9.93 3.41
C ARG A 481 20.27 10.46 3.75
N ARG A 482 20.20 11.62 4.41
CA ARG A 482 18.95 12.36 4.56
C ARG A 482 18.45 12.82 3.19
N GLN A 483 17.17 12.58 2.89
CA GLN A 483 16.60 12.76 1.55
C GLN A 483 15.37 13.68 1.53
N GLU A 484 15.18 14.46 2.58
CA GLU A 484 14.13 15.48 2.58
C GLU A 484 14.34 16.44 1.39
N PRO A 485 13.31 16.78 0.60
CA PRO A 485 13.42 17.56 -0.63
C PRO A 485 14.18 18.88 -0.50
N TYR A 486 14.05 19.58 0.64
CA TYR A 486 14.73 20.85 0.88
C TYR A 486 16.25 20.74 1.06
N ARG A 487 16.82 19.53 1.17
CA ARG A 487 18.26 19.27 1.30
C ARG A 487 18.98 19.23 -0.03
N PHE A 488 18.25 19.09 -1.12
CA PHE A 488 18.80 19.05 -2.47
C PHE A 488 18.98 20.45 -3.06
N LYS A 489 19.71 20.55 -4.18
CA LYS A 489 20.01 21.83 -4.83
C LYS A 489 18.80 22.41 -5.55
N ASN A 490 18.08 21.57 -6.31
CA ASN A 490 16.97 22.00 -7.14
C ASN A 490 15.67 22.14 -6.33
N LYS A 491 15.69 22.99 -5.32
CA LYS A 491 14.54 23.20 -4.42
C LYS A 491 13.30 23.69 -5.16
N ALA A 492 13.45 24.46 -6.25
CA ALA A 492 12.35 24.96 -7.03
C ALA A 492 11.58 23.82 -7.72
N ALA A 493 12.29 22.83 -8.28
CA ALA A 493 11.64 21.66 -8.86
C ALA A 493 10.89 20.84 -7.82
N PHE A 494 11.49 20.59 -6.65
CA PHE A 494 10.82 19.88 -5.56
C PHE A 494 9.59 20.64 -5.03
N ALA A 495 9.70 21.95 -4.85
CA ALA A 495 8.55 22.76 -4.42
C ALA A 495 7.43 22.69 -5.47
N GLY A 496 7.76 22.82 -6.75
CA GLY A 496 6.77 22.77 -7.83
C GLY A 496 6.12 21.39 -7.97
N ILE A 497 6.89 20.29 -7.91
CA ILE A 497 6.32 18.95 -8.04
C ILE A 497 5.40 18.61 -6.84
N LEU A 498 5.75 19.04 -5.65
CA LEU A 498 4.89 18.92 -4.49
C LEU A 498 3.66 19.82 -4.61
N GLN A 499 3.79 21.09 -5.05
CA GLN A 499 2.64 21.95 -5.32
C GLN A 499 1.71 21.33 -6.39
N LEU A 500 2.26 20.67 -7.42
CA LEU A 500 1.44 19.99 -8.44
C LEU A 500 0.55 18.89 -7.82
N ARG A 501 1.05 18.14 -6.82
CA ARG A 501 0.21 17.18 -6.08
C ARG A 501 -1.06 17.85 -5.56
N TYR A 502 -0.92 19.02 -4.93
CA TYR A 502 -2.06 19.72 -4.33
C TYR A 502 -2.98 20.35 -5.36
N LEU A 503 -2.44 20.74 -6.51
CA LEU A 503 -3.27 21.16 -7.64
C LEU A 503 -4.13 19.99 -8.18
N LEU A 504 -3.59 18.78 -8.17
CA LEU A 504 -4.26 17.56 -8.63
C LEU A 504 -5.19 16.94 -7.56
N LEU A 505 -5.12 17.36 -6.29
CA LEU A 505 -5.92 16.74 -5.22
C LEU A 505 -7.42 16.70 -5.47
N PRO A 506 -8.08 17.73 -6.06
CA PRO A 506 -9.49 17.62 -6.38
C PRO A 506 -9.81 16.41 -7.27
N TYR A 507 -8.99 16.15 -8.28
CA TYR A 507 -9.14 14.96 -9.14
C TYR A 507 -8.79 13.67 -8.39
N ILE A 508 -7.62 13.61 -7.76
CA ILE A 508 -7.11 12.40 -7.09
C ILE A 508 -8.07 11.94 -6.00
N TYR A 509 -8.54 12.85 -5.16
CA TYR A 509 -9.48 12.55 -4.09
C TYR A 509 -10.83 12.10 -4.64
N SER A 510 -11.33 12.79 -5.66
CA SER A 510 -12.59 12.43 -6.33
C SER A 510 -12.53 11.02 -6.94
N GLU A 511 -11.47 10.70 -7.70
CA GLU A 511 -11.31 9.38 -8.33
C GLU A 511 -11.12 8.27 -7.28
N TYR A 512 -10.36 8.57 -6.20
CA TYR A 512 -10.22 7.63 -5.09
C TYR A 512 -11.56 7.32 -4.42
N MET A 513 -12.34 8.35 -4.11
CA MET A 513 -13.64 8.19 -3.44
C MET A 513 -14.65 7.47 -4.33
N LYS A 514 -14.72 7.78 -5.62
CA LYS A 514 -15.54 7.05 -6.57
C LYS A 514 -15.15 5.57 -6.61
N ALA A 515 -13.85 5.27 -6.71
CA ALA A 515 -13.37 3.89 -6.71
C ALA A 515 -13.67 3.14 -5.40
N ALA A 516 -13.56 3.81 -4.25
CA ALA A 516 -13.85 3.20 -2.95
C ALA A 516 -15.36 2.96 -2.75
N LEU A 517 -16.20 3.91 -3.15
CA LEU A 517 -17.66 3.86 -2.94
C LEU A 517 -18.37 2.96 -3.95
N HIS A 518 -17.83 2.82 -5.17
CA HIS A 518 -18.46 2.06 -6.24
C HIS A 518 -17.69 0.77 -6.61
N ASP A 519 -16.87 0.24 -5.69
CA ASP A 519 -16.10 -1.01 -5.86
C ASP A 519 -15.25 -1.04 -7.15
N GLY A 520 -14.73 0.12 -7.56
CA GLY A 520 -13.89 0.29 -8.74
C GLY A 520 -12.39 0.29 -8.44
N MET A 521 -11.58 0.73 -9.39
CA MET A 521 -10.12 0.94 -9.26
C MET A 521 -9.78 2.41 -9.43
N TYR A 522 -8.90 2.93 -8.58
CA TYR A 522 -8.27 4.24 -8.72
C TYR A 522 -7.15 4.22 -9.77
N CYS A 523 -6.34 3.16 -9.75
CA CYS A 523 -5.26 2.91 -10.70
C CYS A 523 -5.52 1.59 -11.43
N MET A 524 -5.44 1.59 -12.76
CA MET A 524 -5.68 0.40 -13.57
C MET A 524 -4.71 0.28 -14.75
N PRO A 525 -4.39 -0.96 -15.20
CA PRO A 525 -3.63 -1.17 -16.44
C PRO A 525 -4.37 -0.62 -17.66
N LEU A 526 -3.62 -0.26 -18.71
CA LEU A 526 -4.23 0.21 -19.96
C LEU A 526 -5.22 -0.81 -20.55
N ALA A 527 -4.94 -2.10 -20.42
CA ALA A 527 -5.81 -3.19 -20.86
C ALA A 527 -7.26 -3.12 -20.35
N PHE A 528 -7.45 -2.53 -19.16
CA PHE A 528 -8.76 -2.41 -18.53
C PHE A 528 -9.57 -1.25 -19.10
N ALA A 529 -8.89 -0.16 -19.47
CA ALA A 529 -9.51 1.00 -20.08
C ALA A 529 -9.66 0.87 -21.62
N PHE A 530 -8.81 0.06 -22.26
CA PHE A 530 -8.76 -0.13 -23.71
C PHE A 530 -8.71 -1.63 -24.07
N PRO A 531 -9.77 -2.41 -23.74
CA PRO A 531 -9.77 -3.87 -23.87
C PRO A 531 -9.64 -4.38 -25.32
N GLU A 532 -10.04 -3.57 -26.30
CA GLU A 532 -9.99 -3.91 -27.72
C GLU A 532 -8.62 -3.61 -28.38
N ASP A 533 -7.70 -2.98 -27.64
CA ASP A 533 -6.37 -2.64 -28.13
C ASP A 533 -5.35 -3.71 -27.74
N ASP A 534 -4.94 -4.51 -28.72
CA ASP A 534 -3.97 -5.60 -28.52
C ASP A 534 -2.60 -5.12 -28.01
N PHE A 535 -2.20 -3.86 -28.29
CA PHE A 535 -0.96 -3.32 -27.78
C PHE A 535 -1.11 -2.84 -26.34
N ALA A 536 -2.18 -2.15 -26.00
CA ALA A 536 -2.49 -1.70 -24.64
C ALA A 536 -2.49 -2.87 -23.62
N ARG A 537 -2.88 -4.08 -24.06
CA ARG A 537 -2.82 -5.29 -23.25
C ARG A 537 -1.41 -5.68 -22.80
N ARG A 538 -0.36 -5.22 -23.49
CA ARG A 538 1.05 -5.57 -23.26
C ARG A 538 1.85 -4.44 -22.62
N VAL A 539 1.24 -3.28 -22.43
CA VAL A 539 1.91 -2.13 -21.79
C VAL A 539 1.94 -2.35 -20.28
N GLU A 540 3.14 -2.32 -19.72
CA GLU A 540 3.37 -2.53 -18.28
C GLU A 540 3.98 -1.32 -17.57
N ASP A 541 4.43 -0.31 -18.30
CA ASP A 541 5.11 0.87 -17.77
C ASP A 541 4.30 2.17 -17.89
N GLU A 542 3.00 2.01 -18.11
CA GLU A 542 1.99 3.06 -18.16
C GLU A 542 0.70 2.57 -17.50
N VAL A 543 0.01 3.45 -16.78
CA VAL A 543 -1.27 3.13 -16.12
C VAL A 543 -2.26 4.27 -16.23
N MET A 544 -3.53 3.94 -16.10
CA MET A 544 -4.60 4.92 -15.93
C MET A 544 -4.74 5.31 -14.46
N ILE A 545 -4.91 6.59 -14.20
CA ILE A 545 -5.32 7.13 -12.90
C ILE A 545 -6.72 7.73 -13.05
N GLY A 546 -7.70 7.07 -12.43
CA GLY A 546 -9.10 7.38 -12.64
C GLY A 546 -9.53 7.25 -14.10
N GLU A 547 -10.55 8.00 -14.49
CA GLU A 547 -11.13 7.90 -15.83
C GLU A 547 -10.42 8.76 -16.88
N SER A 548 -9.70 9.81 -16.47
CA SER A 548 -9.22 10.85 -17.39
C SER A 548 -7.73 10.80 -17.70
N LEU A 549 -6.89 10.28 -16.81
CA LEU A 549 -5.43 10.42 -16.92
C LEU A 549 -4.70 9.11 -17.21
N LEU A 550 -3.76 9.18 -18.15
CA LEU A 550 -2.71 8.19 -18.36
C LEU A 550 -1.39 8.77 -17.87
N ILE A 551 -0.68 8.02 -17.01
CA ILE A 551 0.66 8.39 -16.52
C ILE A 551 1.72 7.43 -17.05
N ALA A 552 2.88 8.02 -17.41
CA ALA A 552 4.04 7.33 -17.95
C ALA A 552 5.32 7.91 -17.35
N PRO A 553 5.66 7.60 -16.08
CA PRO A 553 6.80 8.20 -15.39
C PRO A 553 8.13 7.77 -16.00
N VAL A 554 9.14 8.64 -15.93
CA VAL A 554 10.52 8.29 -16.28
C VAL A 554 11.14 7.51 -15.13
N TYR A 555 11.61 6.30 -15.40
CA TYR A 555 12.15 5.36 -14.40
C TYR A 555 13.59 4.88 -14.72
N GLU A 556 14.24 5.44 -15.74
CA GLU A 556 15.61 5.10 -16.11
C GLU A 556 16.59 6.20 -15.73
N GLN A 557 17.76 5.80 -15.23
CA GLN A 557 18.83 6.74 -14.89
C GLN A 557 19.34 7.47 -16.14
N ASN A 558 19.57 8.79 -16.00
CA ASN A 558 20.07 9.67 -17.08
C ASN A 558 19.13 9.79 -18.29
N ALA A 559 17.95 9.22 -18.26
CA ALA A 559 16.98 9.38 -19.34
C ALA A 559 16.47 10.83 -19.40
N ARG A 560 16.39 11.35 -20.63
CA ARG A 560 15.85 12.68 -20.95
C ARG A 560 14.45 12.61 -21.59
N GLY A 561 13.76 11.53 -21.34
CA GLY A 561 12.45 11.20 -21.85
C GLY A 561 12.27 9.71 -21.97
N ARG A 562 11.15 9.28 -22.53
CA ARG A 562 10.84 7.86 -22.73
C ARG A 562 9.89 7.66 -23.91
N TYR A 563 9.80 6.42 -24.40
CA TYR A 563 8.71 6.02 -25.27
C TYR A 563 7.43 5.84 -24.47
N VAL A 564 6.30 6.28 -25.07
CA VAL A 564 4.95 6.17 -24.51
C VAL A 564 4.05 5.65 -25.62
N TYR A 565 3.12 4.76 -25.26
CA TYR A 565 2.06 4.30 -26.12
C TYR A 565 0.74 4.97 -25.77
N LEU A 566 0.11 5.64 -26.74
CA LEU A 566 -1.19 6.25 -26.59
C LEU A 566 -2.24 5.41 -27.33
N PRO A 567 -3.20 4.76 -26.65
CA PRO A 567 -4.23 3.95 -27.30
C PRO A 567 -5.18 4.76 -28.18
N GLU A 568 -5.36 6.03 -27.87
CA GLU A 568 -6.23 6.98 -28.59
C GLU A 568 -5.53 8.34 -28.75
N GLU A 569 -6.16 9.27 -29.47
CA GLU A 569 -5.72 10.68 -29.49
C GLU A 569 -5.85 11.27 -28.08
N MET A 570 -4.74 11.78 -27.52
CA MET A 570 -4.69 12.32 -26.16
C MET A 570 -4.08 13.71 -26.10
N LEU A 571 -4.46 14.48 -25.10
CA LEU A 571 -3.84 15.73 -24.74
C LEU A 571 -2.63 15.47 -23.86
N GLN A 572 -1.42 15.67 -24.38
CA GLN A 572 -0.22 15.73 -23.56
C GLN A 572 -0.28 16.97 -22.67
N VAL A 573 -0.11 16.77 -21.38
CA VAL A 573 -0.01 17.85 -20.37
C VAL A 573 1.40 17.82 -19.82
N ARG A 574 2.16 18.87 -20.07
CA ARG A 574 3.52 19.07 -19.57
C ARG A 574 3.49 20.14 -18.51
N VAL A 575 3.97 19.83 -17.32
CA VAL A 575 4.05 20.77 -16.19
C VAL A 575 5.51 21.06 -15.89
N LYS A 576 5.92 22.32 -16.00
CA LYS A 576 7.26 22.81 -15.65
C LYS A 576 7.28 23.24 -14.19
N CYS A 577 7.69 22.31 -13.31
CA CYS A 577 7.59 22.49 -11.87
C CYS A 577 8.45 23.64 -11.34
N SER A 578 9.66 23.84 -11.86
CA SER A 578 10.53 24.97 -11.49
C SER A 578 10.02 26.35 -11.93
N GLU A 579 9.03 26.40 -12.84
CA GLU A 579 8.42 27.61 -13.38
C GLU A 579 7.00 27.85 -12.83
N SER A 580 6.79 27.60 -11.55
CA SER A 580 5.49 27.76 -10.86
C SER A 580 4.37 26.91 -11.50
N ASN A 581 4.71 25.68 -11.89
CA ASN A 581 3.78 24.73 -12.52
C ASN A 581 3.16 25.25 -13.82
N ARG A 582 3.94 25.91 -14.64
CA ARG A 582 3.49 26.34 -15.96
C ARG A 582 3.08 25.13 -16.78
N ILE A 583 1.82 25.10 -17.22
CA ILE A 583 1.23 24.04 -18.01
C ILE A 583 1.41 24.36 -19.50
N GLU A 584 1.90 23.39 -20.26
CA GLU A 584 1.93 23.40 -21.74
C GLU A 584 1.17 22.17 -22.23
N THR A 585 0.34 22.33 -23.23
CA THR A 585 -0.46 21.26 -23.80
C THR A 585 -0.17 21.05 -25.27
N ASN A 586 -0.27 19.79 -25.72
CA ASN A 586 -0.15 19.42 -27.11
C ASN A 586 -1.00 18.18 -27.40
N VAL A 587 -1.75 18.16 -28.49
CA VAL A 587 -2.54 17.02 -28.90
C VAL A 587 -1.63 16.04 -29.66
N LEU A 588 -1.62 14.78 -29.23
CA LEU A 588 -0.88 13.71 -29.87
C LEU A 588 -1.85 12.64 -30.38
N PRO A 589 -1.63 12.14 -31.61
CA PRO A 589 -2.44 11.04 -32.13
C PRO A 589 -2.15 9.72 -31.41
N ALA A 590 -3.02 8.73 -31.59
CA ALA A 590 -2.75 7.37 -31.13
C ALA A 590 -1.43 6.83 -31.71
N GLY A 591 -0.77 5.95 -30.95
CA GLY A 591 0.46 5.26 -31.36
C GLY A 591 1.66 5.54 -30.43
N HIS A 592 2.85 5.23 -30.92
CA HIS A 592 4.09 5.35 -30.16
C HIS A 592 4.73 6.72 -30.32
N HIS A 593 5.11 7.33 -29.20
CA HIS A 593 5.75 8.64 -29.15
C HIS A 593 7.00 8.60 -28.28
N TYR A 594 8.08 9.26 -28.71
CA TYR A 594 9.17 9.59 -27.78
C TYR A 594 8.84 10.94 -27.14
N ILE A 595 8.72 10.95 -25.82
CA ILE A 595 8.35 12.12 -25.04
C ILE A 595 9.59 12.61 -24.28
N PRO A 596 10.18 13.76 -24.66
CA PRO A 596 11.23 14.40 -23.87
C PRO A 596 10.66 14.87 -22.54
N VAL A 597 11.37 14.61 -21.43
CA VAL A 597 10.97 15.04 -20.07
C VAL A 597 12.22 15.48 -19.31
N GLU A 598 12.34 16.77 -19.04
CA GLU A 598 13.43 17.29 -18.20
C GLU A 598 13.22 16.91 -16.71
N LEU A 599 14.27 17.07 -15.89
CA LEU A 599 14.21 16.65 -14.47
C LEU A 599 13.17 17.41 -13.64
N ASP A 600 12.88 18.64 -14.02
CA ASP A 600 11.92 19.52 -13.36
C ASP A 600 10.54 19.51 -14.05
N GLU A 601 10.29 18.51 -14.87
CA GLU A 601 9.02 18.35 -15.59
C GLU A 601 8.27 17.09 -15.14
N VAL A 602 6.95 17.20 -15.08
CA VAL A 602 6.02 16.09 -15.03
C VAL A 602 5.16 16.10 -16.29
N VAL A 603 5.07 14.95 -16.96
CA VAL A 603 4.24 14.80 -18.17
C VAL A 603 3.25 13.68 -17.95
N PHE A 604 1.99 13.96 -18.24
CA PHE A 604 0.90 12.99 -18.25
C PHE A 604 -0.04 13.27 -19.42
N PHE A 605 -0.97 12.36 -19.68
CA PHE A 605 -1.83 12.44 -20.85
C PHE A 605 -3.29 12.39 -20.42
N MET A 606 -4.12 13.20 -21.05
CA MET A 606 -5.53 13.29 -20.78
C MET A 606 -6.34 12.75 -21.95
N ARG A 607 -7.31 11.91 -21.65
CA ARG A 607 -8.20 11.31 -22.64
C ARG A 607 -9.09 12.35 -23.32
N LYS A 608 -9.41 12.09 -24.60
CA LYS A 608 -10.39 12.91 -25.33
C LYS A 608 -11.82 12.71 -24.78
N GLY A 609 -12.56 13.77 -24.68
CA GLY A 609 -13.91 13.77 -24.09
C GLY A 609 -13.92 13.83 -22.56
N HIS A 610 -12.80 14.18 -21.93
CA HIS A 610 -12.67 14.20 -20.47
C HIS A 610 -12.34 15.57 -19.90
N LEU A 611 -12.62 15.72 -18.61
CA LEU A 611 -12.34 16.92 -17.80
C LEU A 611 -11.37 16.54 -16.67
N LEU A 612 -10.50 17.49 -16.30
CA LEU A 612 -9.58 17.37 -15.16
C LEU A 612 -9.83 18.55 -14.21
N PRO A 613 -10.53 18.33 -13.09
CA PRO A 613 -10.68 19.34 -12.07
C PRO A 613 -9.37 19.53 -11.29
N LEU A 614 -8.92 20.78 -11.20
CA LEU A 614 -7.70 21.19 -10.52
C LEU A 614 -8.04 22.24 -9.47
N ALA A 615 -7.26 22.30 -8.40
CA ALA A 615 -7.31 23.41 -7.47
C ALA A 615 -6.82 24.70 -8.11
N LYS A 616 -7.28 25.83 -7.63
CA LYS A 616 -6.75 27.13 -8.03
C LYS A 616 -5.38 27.41 -7.41
N ASP A 617 -4.48 27.98 -8.17
CA ASP A 617 -3.10 28.27 -7.79
C ASP A 617 -2.86 29.70 -7.25
N GLY A 618 -3.91 30.39 -6.83
CA GLY A 618 -3.85 31.79 -6.38
C GLY A 618 -3.14 32.04 -5.03
N LYS A 619 -2.88 30.99 -4.24
CA LYS A 619 -2.15 31.05 -2.95
C LYS A 619 -1.12 29.92 -2.91
N LYS A 620 0.02 30.15 -2.26
CA LYS A 620 0.97 29.08 -1.97
C LYS A 620 0.32 28.09 -0.99
N ILE A 621 0.01 26.91 -1.48
CA ILE A 621 -0.58 25.85 -0.69
C ILE A 621 0.51 25.27 0.22
N GLN A 622 0.21 25.13 1.50
CA GLN A 622 1.12 24.56 2.49
C GLN A 622 0.63 23.19 3.01
N SER A 623 -0.68 22.97 2.96
CA SER A 623 -1.34 21.73 3.40
C SER A 623 -2.64 21.51 2.63
N VAL A 624 -3.27 20.36 2.78
CA VAL A 624 -4.60 20.05 2.20
C VAL A 624 -5.67 21.03 2.67
N ALA A 625 -5.55 21.57 3.88
CA ALA A 625 -6.47 22.55 4.42
C ALA A 625 -6.48 23.89 3.62
N ASP A 626 -5.44 24.18 2.86
CA ASP A 626 -5.37 25.37 2.01
C ASP A 626 -6.03 25.18 0.63
N VAL A 627 -6.38 23.92 0.28
CA VAL A 627 -7.01 23.59 -1.00
C VAL A 627 -8.51 23.85 -0.94
N ASP A 628 -9.01 24.70 -1.83
CA ASP A 628 -10.45 24.91 -1.99
C ASP A 628 -11.02 23.88 -2.98
N PHE A 629 -11.68 22.87 -2.44
CA PHE A 629 -12.32 21.81 -3.23
C PHE A 629 -13.66 22.24 -3.87
N ALA A 630 -14.16 23.44 -3.59
CA ALA A 630 -15.39 23.97 -4.14
C ALA A 630 -15.16 25.04 -5.24
N ASP A 631 -13.93 25.52 -5.38
CA ASP A 631 -13.56 26.54 -6.38
C ASP A 631 -12.44 26.02 -7.30
N LEU A 632 -12.83 25.46 -8.44
CA LEU A 632 -12.00 24.65 -9.33
C LEU A 632 -11.67 25.37 -10.63
N ARG A 633 -10.52 25.09 -11.19
CA ARG A 633 -10.23 25.27 -12.60
C ARG A 633 -10.29 23.92 -13.33
N LEU A 634 -10.75 23.94 -14.56
CA LEU A 634 -10.87 22.74 -15.39
C LEU A 634 -9.88 22.80 -16.54
N LEU A 635 -9.02 21.79 -16.64
CA LEU A 635 -8.36 21.49 -17.88
C LEU A 635 -9.27 20.53 -18.66
N ALA A 636 -9.52 20.82 -19.93
CA ALA A 636 -10.46 20.06 -20.75
C ALA A 636 -9.84 19.63 -22.09
N PHE A 637 -10.09 18.37 -22.46
CA PHE A 637 -9.86 17.89 -23.84
C PHE A 637 -11.17 17.30 -24.39
N ALA A 638 -12.14 18.19 -24.63
CA ALA A 638 -13.52 17.82 -24.95
C ALA A 638 -14.13 18.73 -26.01
N PRO A 639 -13.70 18.57 -27.30
CA PRO A 639 -14.16 19.45 -28.39
C PRO A 639 -15.68 19.37 -28.63
N ASP A 640 -16.31 18.27 -28.26
CA ASP A 640 -17.76 18.03 -28.41
C ASP A 640 -18.52 18.22 -27.08
N GLY A 641 -17.84 18.76 -26.05
CA GLY A 641 -18.32 18.82 -24.69
C GLY A 641 -18.03 17.56 -23.88
N ALA A 642 -18.17 17.64 -22.57
CA ALA A 642 -17.99 16.53 -21.64
C ALA A 642 -18.77 16.71 -20.35
N SER A 643 -18.91 15.64 -19.57
CA SER A 643 -19.38 15.67 -18.21
C SER A 643 -18.40 14.97 -17.28
N TYR A 644 -18.35 15.38 -16.01
CA TYR A 644 -17.54 14.75 -14.99
C TYR A 644 -18.32 14.70 -13.68
N GLU A 645 -18.37 13.55 -13.05
CA GLU A 645 -18.88 13.38 -11.70
C GLU A 645 -17.74 13.64 -10.71
N TYR A 646 -17.81 14.77 -10.04
CA TYR A 646 -16.82 15.21 -9.06
C TYR A 646 -17.30 14.90 -7.66
N TYR A 647 -16.44 14.26 -6.85
CA TYR A 647 -16.73 13.98 -5.45
C TYR A 647 -15.98 14.94 -4.52
N THR A 648 -16.70 15.51 -3.55
CA THR A 648 -16.10 16.28 -2.45
C THR A 648 -16.99 16.26 -1.21
N ASP A 649 -16.38 16.01 -0.05
CA ASP A 649 -16.99 15.99 1.28
C ASP A 649 -16.17 16.83 2.27
N ASP A 650 -16.43 16.73 3.59
CA ASP A 650 -15.63 17.40 4.61
C ASP A 650 -14.24 16.78 4.78
N GLY A 651 -14.07 15.50 4.41
CA GLY A 651 -12.80 14.76 4.49
C GLY A 651 -12.41 14.28 5.89
N GLU A 652 -13.22 14.50 6.90
CA GLU A 652 -12.94 14.17 8.30
C GLU A 652 -13.94 13.17 8.87
N THR A 653 -15.24 13.35 8.56
CA THR A 653 -16.31 12.52 9.13
C THR A 653 -16.50 11.23 8.33
N LYS A 654 -17.12 10.23 8.97
CA LYS A 654 -17.48 8.94 8.32
C LYS A 654 -18.77 9.04 7.49
N ASP A 655 -19.36 10.22 7.44
CA ASP A 655 -20.56 10.50 6.67
C ASP A 655 -20.19 10.88 5.23
N TYR A 656 -19.65 9.91 4.47
CA TYR A 656 -19.06 10.11 3.14
C TYR A 656 -19.92 9.56 1.98
N ASP A 657 -21.05 8.89 2.26
CA ASP A 657 -21.90 8.24 1.24
C ASP A 657 -23.21 9.02 1.05
N LYS A 658 -23.10 10.33 0.73
CA LYS A 658 -24.25 11.19 0.50
C LYS A 658 -24.34 11.67 -0.95
N PRO A 659 -25.54 11.69 -1.55
CA PRO A 659 -25.72 12.18 -2.92
C PRO A 659 -25.23 13.63 -3.13
N GLU A 660 -25.27 14.47 -2.09
CA GLU A 660 -24.79 15.85 -2.16
C GLU A 660 -23.28 15.99 -2.30
N TYR A 661 -22.49 14.96 -2.06
CA TYR A 661 -21.04 14.95 -2.25
C TYR A 661 -20.65 14.69 -3.70
N PHE A 662 -21.57 14.17 -4.51
CA PHE A 662 -21.40 14.00 -5.95
C PHE A 662 -21.90 15.23 -6.68
N VAL A 663 -20.99 15.95 -7.33
CA VAL A 663 -21.21 17.23 -8.01
C VAL A 663 -21.10 17.01 -9.51
N HIS A 664 -22.13 17.32 -10.27
CA HIS A 664 -22.07 17.25 -11.73
C HIS A 664 -21.41 18.48 -12.33
N ILE A 665 -20.34 18.27 -13.08
CA ILE A 665 -19.66 19.28 -13.87
C ILE A 665 -19.90 18.95 -15.34
N THR A 666 -20.34 19.93 -16.11
CA THR A 666 -20.55 19.80 -17.57
C THR A 666 -19.81 20.91 -18.31
N LEU A 667 -19.27 20.56 -19.47
CA LEU A 667 -18.70 21.48 -20.44
C LEU A 667 -19.46 21.30 -21.76
N ASP A 668 -19.99 22.39 -22.32
CA ASP A 668 -20.61 22.35 -23.64
C ASP A 668 -19.57 22.51 -24.77
N ALA A 669 -19.98 22.26 -26.03
CA ALA A 669 -19.11 22.39 -27.21
C ALA A 669 -18.62 23.83 -27.45
N ASP A 670 -19.26 24.82 -26.87
CA ASP A 670 -18.87 26.24 -26.93
C ASP A 670 -17.83 26.62 -25.86
N GLY A 671 -17.44 25.64 -25.00
CA GLY A 671 -16.45 25.84 -23.94
C GLY A 671 -17.03 26.46 -22.65
N ASN A 672 -18.35 26.47 -22.46
CA ASN A 672 -18.97 26.96 -21.24
C ASN A 672 -19.10 25.83 -20.21
N ALA A 673 -18.43 25.98 -19.09
CA ALA A 673 -18.57 25.07 -17.97
C ALA A 673 -19.73 25.45 -17.04
N LYS A 674 -20.44 24.44 -16.56
CA LYS A 674 -21.48 24.56 -15.52
C LYS A 674 -21.29 23.49 -14.47
N SER A 675 -21.62 23.81 -13.24
CA SER A 675 -21.69 22.87 -12.14
C SER A 675 -22.91 23.18 -11.28
N ASP A 676 -23.47 22.17 -10.67
CA ASP A 676 -24.65 22.33 -9.79
C ASP A 676 -24.25 22.91 -8.42
N ARG A 677 -23.00 22.79 -7.98
CA ARG A 677 -22.56 23.22 -6.62
C ARG A 677 -21.15 23.80 -6.55
N ALA A 678 -20.26 23.48 -7.44
CA ALA A 678 -18.90 24.00 -7.44
C ALA A 678 -18.78 25.24 -8.35
N THR A 679 -17.88 26.16 -8.03
CA THR A 679 -17.44 27.17 -8.97
C THR A 679 -16.40 26.57 -9.89
N VAL A 680 -16.61 26.68 -11.20
CA VAL A 680 -15.72 26.10 -12.22
C VAL A 680 -15.32 27.13 -13.25
N LYS A 681 -14.04 27.13 -13.63
CA LYS A 681 -13.50 27.95 -14.68
C LYS A 681 -12.62 27.12 -15.62
N VAL A 682 -12.91 27.17 -16.90
CA VAL A 682 -12.10 26.47 -17.93
C VAL A 682 -10.80 27.23 -18.15
N GLU A 683 -9.69 26.51 -18.19
CA GLU A 683 -8.42 27.00 -18.71
C GLU A 683 -8.45 26.91 -20.25
N GLY A 684 -8.24 28.05 -20.91
CA GLY A 684 -8.21 28.14 -22.37
C GLY A 684 -6.88 27.67 -22.93
#